data_e4ba9890b8e2597ee7f6652484b62118
#
_entry.id   e4ba9890b8e2597ee7f6652484b62118
#
_cell.length_a   1.000
_cell.length_b   1.000
_cell.length_c   1.000
_cell.angle_alpha   90.00
_cell.angle_beta   90.00
_cell.angle_gamma   90.00
#
_symmetry.space_group_name_H-M   'P 1'
#
loop_
_entity.id
_entity.type
_entity.pdbx_description
1 polymer ?
#
loop_
_entity_poly.entity_id
_entity_poly.type
_entity_poly.pdbx_seq_one_letter_code
_entity_poly.pdbx_strand_id
1 'polypeptide(L)'
;MNVKQILPVAVIAMTTLAGCANKEAKMTSGIKLENLDTTAVRGADFYQYACGGWMAAHPLTDEYSRFGSFDYLAETNREQLNGLIGEIAAGEHAQGTVAQKIADLYNLAMDTVKLNAEGMAPIREDFDKIAGIKDAAGVLEAMVDLQGGAYFQFYVGADIMDSKNNIFELYQGGIGLGEKEYYLEDDEATKNIREEYKKHIVKMFQLAGMDEAQATKNMEAVMEIETRLAKVSYSAVEQRNPAANYHKMTLDELKKEIPGFDWDAYINKLGVKGVTSLNVSQIPPVKESVAIINTLPMEKQIAYLQWKLIDSAASYLSADFDEQNFAFYGKVLSGKKEQQPRWKRAVGTVNGVLGEAVGQMYVEKYFPAAAKERMTQLVKNLQVALGERIQALEWMGDSTKAKAIEKLNTFYVKVGYPDKWKDYSKLNVERDSYWANIKRASTFAVEEMLAKAGKPVDIDEWHMTPQTVNAYYNPTTNEICFPAGILQYPFFDMNADDAFNYGAIGVVIGHEMTHGFDDQGRQFDKDGNLKDWWTAEDAERFNTRAKVMVDFFNKIEVLPGLMANGELTLGENIADHGGLQVAYQAFKNATKDAPLADVDGFTPEQRFFLAYSGVWAGNIRDEQARVYTKSDPHSLGRWRVNGALPHINAWYDAFGITESDPLYIAPENRASIW
;
A
#
# COMPACT_ATOMS: atom_id res chain seq x y z
N MET A 1 -57.20 9.19 -49.92
CA MET A 1 -58.65 9.19 -49.68
C MET A 1 -58.90 9.05 -48.18
N ASN A 2 -59.50 10.11 -47.62
CA ASN A 2 -60.39 10.23 -46.48
C ASN A 2 -59.92 9.72 -45.10
N VAL A 3 -59.72 10.59 -44.17
CA VAL A 3 -60.46 11.62 -43.48
C VAL A 3 -61.03 11.10 -42.12
N LYS A 4 -60.49 11.72 -41.03
CA LYS A 4 -61.12 12.14 -39.77
C LYS A 4 -62.00 11.18 -38.97
N GLN A 5 -61.67 11.05 -37.68
CA GLN A 5 -62.55 11.67 -36.67
C GLN A 5 -61.86 11.83 -35.30
N ILE A 6 -61.95 13.05 -34.80
CA ILE A 6 -61.64 13.54 -33.45
C ILE A 6 -62.91 13.39 -32.60
N LEU A 7 -62.76 12.92 -31.38
CA LEU A 7 -63.74 13.23 -30.31
C LEU A 7 -63.03 13.34 -28.96
N PRO A 8 -63.37 14.30 -28.13
CA PRO A 8 -62.68 14.61 -26.87
C PRO A 8 -63.30 13.84 -25.70
N VAL A 9 -62.49 13.43 -24.77
CA VAL A 9 -62.97 12.98 -23.45
C VAL A 9 -62.39 13.86 -22.37
N ALA A 10 -63.31 14.30 -21.55
CA ALA A 10 -63.21 15.31 -20.54
C ALA A 10 -62.23 14.97 -19.41
N VAL A 11 -61.61 16.04 -18.95
CA VAL A 11 -60.84 16.14 -17.71
C VAL A 11 -61.81 15.99 -16.52
N ILE A 12 -61.56 14.97 -15.69
CA ILE A 12 -62.03 14.95 -14.30
C ILE A 12 -60.78 15.00 -13.42
N ALA A 13 -60.54 16.19 -12.88
CA ALA A 13 -59.57 16.38 -11.83
C ALA A 13 -60.14 15.81 -10.52
N MET A 14 -59.60 14.67 -10.07
CA MET A 14 -59.69 14.26 -8.67
C MET A 14 -58.38 14.55 -8.01
N THR A 15 -58.32 15.64 -7.25
CA THR A 15 -57.31 15.93 -6.26
C THR A 15 -57.42 14.93 -5.12
N THR A 16 -56.60 13.87 -5.17
CA THR A 16 -56.27 13.11 -3.96
C THR A 16 -54.96 13.65 -3.44
N LEU A 17 -55.03 14.44 -2.38
CA LEU A 17 -53.92 14.70 -1.46
C LEU A 17 -53.53 13.36 -0.81
N ALA A 18 -52.67 12.61 -1.47
CA ALA A 18 -51.90 11.54 -0.82
C ALA A 18 -50.69 12.20 -0.21
N GLY A 19 -50.67 12.37 1.11
CA GLY A 19 -49.50 12.73 1.86
C GLY A 19 -48.41 11.71 1.57
N CYS A 20 -47.36 12.13 0.87
CA CYS A 20 -46.08 11.44 0.88
C CYS A 20 -45.52 11.54 2.31
N ALA A 21 -45.90 10.62 3.18
CA ALA A 21 -45.06 10.26 4.30
C ALA A 21 -43.77 9.71 3.67
N ASN A 22 -42.70 10.49 3.70
CA ASN A 22 -41.35 9.97 3.54
C ASN A 22 -41.21 8.84 4.57
N LYS A 23 -41.37 7.59 4.15
CA LYS A 23 -40.82 6.47 4.91
C LYS A 23 -39.31 6.69 4.87
N GLU A 24 -38.76 7.25 5.94
CA GLU A 24 -37.34 7.13 6.18
C GLU A 24 -36.99 5.66 6.00
N ALA A 25 -36.13 5.36 5.04
CA ALA A 25 -35.66 3.99 4.82
C ALA A 25 -35.03 3.53 6.13
N LYS A 26 -35.58 2.47 6.73
CA LYS A 26 -35.04 1.94 8.01
C LYS A 26 -33.61 1.51 7.77
N MET A 27 -32.67 2.16 8.46
CA MET A 27 -31.25 1.80 8.40
C MET A 27 -31.07 0.33 8.79
N THR A 28 -30.16 -0.35 8.13
CA THR A 28 -29.78 -1.75 8.42
C THR A 28 -28.71 -1.79 9.49
N SER A 29 -28.50 -2.97 10.10
CA SER A 29 -27.38 -3.18 11.02
C SER A 29 -26.02 -3.15 10.33
N GLY A 30 -25.96 -3.32 9.01
CA GLY A 30 -24.73 -3.53 8.25
C GLY A 30 -24.05 -4.88 8.51
N ILE A 31 -24.41 -5.57 9.59
CA ILE A 31 -23.82 -6.86 9.96
C ILE A 31 -24.49 -8.00 9.20
N LYS A 32 -23.70 -8.83 8.54
CA LYS A 32 -24.15 -10.08 7.92
C LYS A 32 -23.94 -11.23 8.90
N LEU A 33 -25.02 -11.79 9.41
CA LEU A 33 -24.98 -12.83 10.44
C LEU A 33 -24.26 -14.09 9.96
N GLU A 34 -24.33 -14.40 8.68
CA GLU A 34 -23.64 -15.51 8.04
C GLU A 34 -22.10 -15.39 8.09
N ASN A 35 -21.58 -14.19 8.34
CA ASN A 35 -20.14 -13.97 8.48
C ASN A 35 -19.59 -14.43 9.86
N LEU A 36 -20.47 -14.63 10.82
CA LEU A 36 -20.09 -15.02 12.17
C LEU A 36 -19.91 -16.54 12.28
N ASP A 37 -18.99 -16.96 13.15
CA ASP A 37 -18.91 -18.32 13.67
C ASP A 37 -19.35 -18.33 15.16
N THR A 38 -20.63 -18.54 15.37
CA THR A 38 -21.21 -18.53 16.73
C THR A 38 -20.80 -19.75 17.58
N THR A 39 -20.09 -20.73 17.01
CA THR A 39 -19.52 -21.86 17.72
C THR A 39 -18.18 -21.52 18.40
N ALA A 40 -17.51 -20.50 17.92
CA ALA A 40 -16.26 -20.01 18.49
C ALA A 40 -16.51 -19.25 19.81
N VAL A 41 -15.63 -19.47 20.77
CA VAL A 41 -15.68 -18.78 22.07
C VAL A 41 -15.09 -17.38 21.90
N ARG A 42 -15.95 -16.36 21.93
CA ARG A 42 -15.58 -14.95 21.70
C ARG A 42 -14.47 -14.42 22.61
N GLY A 43 -14.35 -14.93 23.83
CA GLY A 43 -13.27 -14.56 24.75
C GLY A 43 -11.96 -15.33 24.55
N ALA A 44 -11.96 -16.36 23.66
CA ALA A 44 -10.76 -17.12 23.30
C ALA A 44 -10.20 -16.75 21.93
N ASP A 45 -11.10 -16.51 20.95
CA ASP A 45 -10.74 -16.12 19.58
C ASP A 45 -11.86 -15.27 19.00
N PHE A 46 -11.78 -13.95 19.22
CA PHE A 46 -12.80 -13.04 18.73
C PHE A 46 -12.77 -12.90 17.20
N TYR A 47 -11.59 -13.02 16.60
CA TYR A 47 -11.47 -13.02 15.14
C TYR A 47 -12.24 -14.17 14.49
N GLN A 48 -12.08 -15.39 15.03
CA GLN A 48 -12.83 -16.54 14.55
C GLN A 48 -14.35 -16.35 14.78
N TYR A 49 -14.75 -15.84 15.96
CA TYR A 49 -16.16 -15.56 16.24
C TYR A 49 -16.77 -14.56 15.25
N ALA A 50 -16.09 -13.44 14.99
CA ALA A 50 -16.61 -12.37 14.16
C ALA A 50 -16.49 -12.63 12.64
N CYS A 51 -15.49 -13.42 12.21
CA CYS A 51 -15.11 -13.56 10.80
C CYS A 51 -15.17 -15.01 10.28
N GLY A 52 -15.38 -16.02 11.16
CA GLY A 52 -15.24 -17.42 10.80
C GLY A 52 -16.19 -17.88 9.69
N GLY A 53 -17.43 -17.41 9.70
CA GLY A 53 -18.38 -17.68 8.62
C GLY A 53 -17.95 -17.05 7.29
N TRP A 54 -17.46 -15.81 7.32
CA TRP A 54 -16.91 -15.15 6.12
C TRP A 54 -15.71 -15.93 5.55
N MET A 55 -14.77 -16.32 6.42
CA MET A 55 -13.58 -17.09 6.01
C MET A 55 -13.94 -18.44 5.41
N ALA A 56 -14.93 -19.13 5.97
CA ALA A 56 -15.43 -20.39 5.45
C ALA A 56 -16.14 -20.25 4.09
N ALA A 57 -16.85 -19.13 3.88
CA ALA A 57 -17.52 -18.84 2.61
C ALA A 57 -16.56 -18.37 1.51
N HIS A 58 -15.36 -17.89 1.87
CA HIS A 58 -14.35 -17.36 0.96
C HIS A 58 -13.00 -18.08 1.13
N PRO A 59 -12.93 -19.40 0.88
CA PRO A 59 -11.68 -20.13 0.95
C PRO A 59 -10.69 -19.60 -0.10
N LEU A 60 -9.38 -19.73 0.17
CA LEU A 60 -8.35 -19.33 -0.78
C LEU A 60 -8.45 -20.18 -2.06
N THR A 61 -8.69 -19.51 -3.19
CA THR A 61 -8.51 -20.10 -4.50
C THR A 61 -7.02 -20.21 -4.85
N ASP A 62 -6.69 -20.92 -5.92
CA ASP A 62 -5.30 -21.19 -6.28
C ASP A 62 -4.55 -19.95 -6.78
N GLU A 63 -5.26 -18.92 -7.25
CA GLU A 63 -4.68 -17.65 -7.71
C GLU A 63 -4.33 -16.67 -6.57
N TYR A 64 -4.74 -16.94 -5.31
CA TYR A 64 -4.50 -16.04 -4.18
C TYR A 64 -3.57 -16.65 -3.12
N SER A 65 -2.64 -15.83 -2.64
CA SER A 65 -1.84 -16.13 -1.44
C SER A 65 -2.51 -15.65 -0.16
N ARG A 66 -3.34 -14.62 -0.28
CA ARG A 66 -4.29 -14.15 0.73
C ARG A 66 -5.57 -13.70 0.06
N PHE A 67 -6.68 -13.76 0.77
CA PHE A 67 -7.95 -13.20 0.33
C PHE A 67 -8.76 -12.76 1.54
N GLY A 68 -9.01 -11.47 1.66
CA GLY A 68 -9.74 -10.85 2.75
C GLY A 68 -10.73 -9.81 2.27
N SER A 69 -11.34 -9.07 3.19
CA SER A 69 -12.33 -8.03 2.91
C SER A 69 -11.80 -6.96 1.94
N PHE A 70 -10.53 -6.57 2.08
CA PHE A 70 -9.86 -5.66 1.14
C PHE A 70 -9.75 -6.26 -0.26
N ASP A 71 -9.35 -7.53 -0.35
CA ASP A 71 -9.20 -8.22 -1.62
C ASP A 71 -10.56 -8.45 -2.29
N TYR A 72 -11.60 -8.77 -1.50
CA TYR A 72 -12.98 -8.92 -1.98
C TYR A 72 -13.48 -7.63 -2.65
N LEU A 73 -13.30 -6.48 -1.99
CA LEU A 73 -13.70 -5.20 -2.57
C LEU A 73 -12.81 -4.81 -3.75
N ALA A 74 -11.49 -5.06 -3.67
CA ALA A 74 -10.57 -4.81 -4.77
C ALA A 74 -10.91 -5.64 -6.03
N GLU A 75 -11.37 -6.89 -5.86
CA GLU A 75 -11.88 -7.70 -6.99
C GLU A 75 -13.14 -7.09 -7.61
N THR A 76 -14.08 -6.64 -6.78
CA THR A 76 -15.28 -5.94 -7.27
C THR A 76 -14.91 -4.70 -8.09
N ASN A 77 -13.99 -3.88 -7.58
CA ASN A 77 -13.48 -2.71 -8.31
C ASN A 77 -12.75 -3.13 -9.60
N ARG A 78 -11.99 -4.21 -9.58
CA ARG A 78 -11.28 -4.73 -10.77
C ARG A 78 -12.24 -5.20 -11.86
N GLU A 79 -13.33 -5.85 -11.50
CA GLU A 79 -14.38 -6.25 -12.45
C GLU A 79 -15.06 -5.01 -13.06
N GLN A 80 -15.34 -3.99 -12.27
CA GLN A 80 -15.86 -2.71 -12.75
C GLN A 80 -14.89 -2.04 -13.72
N LEU A 81 -13.59 -2.00 -13.39
CA LEU A 81 -12.53 -1.48 -14.26
C LEU A 81 -12.40 -2.29 -15.54
N ASN A 82 -12.49 -3.62 -15.46
CA ASN A 82 -12.47 -4.49 -16.64
C ASN A 82 -13.62 -4.17 -17.60
N GLY A 83 -14.81 -3.89 -17.08
CA GLY A 83 -15.94 -3.43 -17.90
C GLY A 83 -15.65 -2.12 -18.61
N LEU A 84 -15.12 -1.10 -17.90
CA LEU A 84 -14.75 0.21 -18.47
C LEU A 84 -13.64 0.11 -19.52
N ILE A 85 -12.56 -0.60 -19.17
CA ILE A 85 -11.39 -0.78 -20.04
C ILE A 85 -11.77 -1.60 -21.27
N GLY A 86 -12.57 -2.67 -21.09
CA GLY A 86 -13.02 -3.53 -22.17
C GLY A 86 -13.91 -2.81 -23.20
N GLU A 87 -14.82 -1.94 -22.76
CA GLU A 87 -15.63 -1.09 -23.63
C GLU A 87 -14.73 -0.18 -24.49
N ILE A 88 -13.67 0.41 -23.91
CA ILE A 88 -12.71 1.24 -24.63
C ILE A 88 -11.86 0.38 -25.57
N ALA A 89 -11.33 -0.74 -25.09
CA ALA A 89 -10.44 -1.62 -25.88
C ALA A 89 -11.10 -2.21 -27.13
N ALA A 90 -12.43 -2.32 -27.14
CA ALA A 90 -13.21 -2.77 -28.31
C ALA A 90 -13.43 -1.69 -29.37
N GLY A 91 -13.13 -0.42 -29.08
CA GLY A 91 -13.36 0.73 -29.95
C GLY A 91 -12.11 1.13 -30.76
N GLU A 92 -12.34 1.98 -31.77
CA GLU A 92 -11.27 2.69 -32.49
C GLU A 92 -11.12 4.10 -31.90
N HIS A 93 -9.88 4.49 -31.62
CA HIS A 93 -9.59 5.78 -30.99
C HIS A 93 -8.50 6.54 -31.75
N ALA A 94 -8.61 7.87 -31.78
CA ALA A 94 -7.59 8.72 -32.38
C ALA A 94 -6.27 8.61 -31.60
N GLN A 95 -5.15 8.55 -32.34
CA GLN A 95 -3.79 8.47 -31.79
C GLN A 95 -3.53 9.62 -30.80
N GLY A 96 -2.89 9.32 -29.68
CA GLY A 96 -2.54 10.26 -28.62
C GLY A 96 -3.64 10.53 -27.59
N THR A 97 -4.87 10.04 -27.80
CA THR A 97 -5.94 10.15 -26.80
C THR A 97 -5.74 9.18 -25.65
N VAL A 98 -6.26 9.50 -24.47
CA VAL A 98 -6.26 8.59 -23.31
C VAL A 98 -6.94 7.26 -23.63
N ALA A 99 -8.05 7.30 -24.36
CA ALA A 99 -8.78 6.11 -24.79
C ALA A 99 -7.91 5.18 -25.68
N GLN A 100 -7.16 5.76 -26.64
CA GLN A 100 -6.20 4.98 -27.46
C GLN A 100 -5.12 4.33 -26.59
N LYS A 101 -4.55 5.08 -25.62
CA LYS A 101 -3.50 4.56 -24.74
C LYS A 101 -4.01 3.39 -23.89
N ILE A 102 -5.22 3.50 -23.33
CA ILE A 102 -5.89 2.43 -22.60
C ILE A 102 -6.12 1.21 -23.49
N ALA A 103 -6.73 1.41 -24.68
CA ALA A 103 -7.06 0.34 -25.60
C ALA A 103 -5.81 -0.41 -26.08
N ASP A 104 -4.79 0.30 -26.52
CA ASP A 104 -3.59 -0.31 -27.09
C ASP A 104 -2.78 -1.04 -26.00
N LEU A 105 -2.64 -0.47 -24.80
CA LEU A 105 -1.94 -1.13 -23.70
C LEU A 105 -2.66 -2.41 -23.25
N TYR A 106 -4.00 -2.36 -23.11
CA TYR A 106 -4.80 -3.53 -22.75
C TYR A 106 -4.71 -4.62 -23.81
N ASN A 107 -4.89 -4.26 -25.08
CA ASN A 107 -4.86 -5.21 -26.20
C ASN A 107 -3.48 -5.88 -26.34
N LEU A 108 -2.39 -5.13 -26.19
CA LEU A 108 -1.03 -5.69 -26.18
C LEU A 108 -0.82 -6.64 -25.00
N ALA A 109 -1.32 -6.27 -23.81
CA ALA A 109 -1.26 -7.14 -22.64
C ALA A 109 -2.03 -8.45 -22.84
N MET A 110 -3.12 -8.46 -23.61
CA MET A 110 -3.95 -9.63 -23.89
C MET A 110 -3.44 -10.48 -25.06
N ASP A 111 -2.58 -9.94 -25.94
CA ASP A 111 -2.10 -10.66 -27.14
C ASP A 111 -0.97 -11.63 -26.83
N THR A 112 -1.32 -12.77 -26.26
CA THR A 112 -0.38 -13.85 -25.93
C THR A 112 0.29 -14.45 -27.17
N VAL A 113 -0.34 -14.39 -28.35
CA VAL A 113 0.25 -14.88 -29.60
C VAL A 113 1.44 -14.03 -29.99
N LYS A 114 1.28 -12.71 -29.96
CA LYS A 114 2.35 -11.75 -30.21
C LYS A 114 3.47 -11.88 -29.19
N LEU A 115 3.15 -11.91 -27.89
CA LEU A 115 4.12 -12.06 -26.82
C LEU A 115 4.99 -13.31 -26.98
N ASN A 116 4.37 -14.46 -27.29
CA ASN A 116 5.10 -15.71 -27.51
C ASN A 116 5.95 -15.68 -28.79
N ALA A 117 5.50 -15.00 -29.84
CA ALA A 117 6.28 -14.83 -31.06
C ALA A 117 7.49 -13.90 -30.87
N GLU A 118 7.37 -12.89 -30.03
CA GLU A 118 8.45 -11.94 -29.72
C GLU A 118 9.52 -12.55 -28.79
N GLY A 119 9.12 -13.43 -27.86
CA GLY A 119 10.04 -14.04 -26.88
C GLY A 119 10.85 -13.00 -26.14
N MET A 120 12.18 -13.08 -26.23
CA MET A 120 13.15 -12.14 -25.65
C MET A 120 13.45 -10.91 -26.56
N ALA A 121 12.92 -10.86 -27.77
CA ALA A 121 13.27 -9.79 -28.72
C ALA A 121 13.06 -8.36 -28.15
N PRO A 122 11.99 -8.09 -27.35
CA PRO A 122 11.77 -6.74 -26.82
C PRO A 122 12.87 -6.20 -25.89
N ILE A 123 13.68 -7.06 -25.27
CA ILE A 123 14.79 -6.65 -24.40
C ILE A 123 16.16 -6.91 -25.02
N ARG A 124 16.22 -7.49 -26.23
CA ARG A 124 17.49 -7.94 -26.83
C ARG A 124 18.49 -6.81 -26.98
N GLU A 125 18.08 -5.66 -27.46
CA GLU A 125 18.96 -4.51 -27.67
C GLU A 125 19.60 -4.03 -26.35
N ASP A 126 18.78 -3.86 -25.29
CA ASP A 126 19.28 -3.47 -23.96
C ASP A 126 20.18 -4.56 -23.36
N PHE A 127 19.84 -5.84 -23.56
CA PHE A 127 20.63 -6.97 -23.08
C PHE A 127 22.02 -7.03 -23.73
N ASP A 128 22.08 -6.81 -25.05
CA ASP A 128 23.33 -6.82 -25.80
C ASP A 128 24.14 -5.55 -25.52
N LYS A 129 23.49 -4.39 -25.29
CA LYS A 129 24.13 -3.16 -24.82
C LYS A 129 24.85 -3.40 -23.46
N ILE A 130 24.19 -4.05 -22.52
CA ILE A 130 24.77 -4.42 -21.22
C ILE A 130 25.94 -5.38 -21.43
N ALA A 131 25.84 -6.37 -22.31
CA ALA A 131 26.92 -7.31 -22.62
C ALA A 131 28.18 -6.61 -23.16
N GLY A 132 28.03 -5.45 -23.81
CA GLY A 132 29.11 -4.65 -24.38
C GLY A 132 29.82 -3.71 -23.39
N ILE A 133 29.43 -3.66 -22.12
CA ILE A 133 30.01 -2.78 -21.09
C ILE A 133 31.49 -3.15 -20.86
N LYS A 134 32.37 -2.15 -20.77
CA LYS A 134 33.81 -2.34 -20.62
C LYS A 134 34.40 -1.72 -19.37
N ASP A 135 33.69 -0.75 -18.76
CA ASP A 135 34.19 0.05 -17.65
C ASP A 135 33.04 0.58 -16.77
N ALA A 136 33.40 1.27 -15.70
CA ALA A 136 32.45 1.84 -14.74
C ALA A 136 31.53 2.90 -15.36
N ALA A 137 31.94 3.58 -16.42
CA ALA A 137 31.09 4.54 -17.13
C ALA A 137 29.92 3.82 -17.84
N GLY A 138 30.18 2.67 -18.45
CA GLY A 138 29.14 1.82 -19.02
C GLY A 138 28.19 1.24 -17.97
N VAL A 139 28.71 0.89 -16.79
CA VAL A 139 27.88 0.46 -15.65
C VAL A 139 26.94 1.59 -15.22
N LEU A 140 27.46 2.82 -15.08
CA LEU A 140 26.66 4.00 -14.75
C LEU A 140 25.54 4.23 -15.79
N GLU A 141 25.84 4.09 -17.08
CA GLU A 141 24.82 4.21 -18.12
C GLU A 141 23.71 3.16 -17.99
N ALA A 142 24.08 1.92 -17.73
CA ALA A 142 23.09 0.86 -17.49
C ALA A 142 22.24 1.11 -16.22
N MET A 143 22.83 1.66 -15.17
CA MET A 143 22.07 2.05 -13.97
C MET A 143 21.02 3.15 -14.28
N VAL A 144 21.35 4.11 -15.14
CA VAL A 144 20.41 5.14 -15.59
C VAL A 144 19.30 4.51 -16.44
N ASP A 145 19.64 3.63 -17.36
CA ASP A 145 18.65 2.93 -18.22
C ASP A 145 17.72 2.02 -17.42
N LEU A 146 18.23 1.40 -16.35
CA LEU A 146 17.46 0.57 -15.42
C LEU A 146 16.71 1.37 -14.33
N GLN A 147 16.81 2.70 -14.36
CA GLN A 147 15.99 3.64 -13.56
C GLN A 147 15.96 3.32 -12.05
N GLY A 148 17.11 3.02 -11.46
CA GLY A 148 17.23 2.66 -10.03
C GLY A 148 16.97 1.18 -9.72
N GLY A 149 16.78 0.33 -10.73
CA GLY A 149 16.60 -1.11 -10.54
C GLY A 149 17.86 -1.88 -10.17
N ALA A 150 19.06 -1.24 -10.12
CA ALA A 150 20.33 -1.87 -9.84
C ALA A 150 21.16 -1.10 -8.81
N TYR A 151 21.89 -1.81 -7.97
CA TYR A 151 22.80 -1.32 -6.93
C TYR A 151 22.12 -0.51 -5.82
N PHE A 152 21.69 0.70 -6.10
CA PHE A 152 20.93 1.57 -5.19
C PHE A 152 19.79 2.25 -5.95
N GLN A 153 18.86 2.79 -5.21
CA GLN A 153 17.65 3.43 -5.75
C GLN A 153 17.68 4.95 -5.52
N PHE A 154 16.79 5.64 -6.20
CA PHE A 154 16.57 7.07 -6.03
C PHE A 154 15.09 7.42 -6.11
N TYR A 155 14.73 8.52 -5.49
CA TYR A 155 13.42 9.17 -5.68
C TYR A 155 13.53 10.67 -5.43
N VAL A 156 12.44 11.39 -5.69
CA VAL A 156 12.26 12.79 -5.31
C VAL A 156 10.99 12.89 -4.52
N GLY A 157 11.10 13.39 -3.30
CA GLY A 157 9.98 13.61 -2.39
C GLY A 157 10.23 14.82 -1.50
N ALA A 158 9.29 15.09 -0.60
CA ALA A 158 9.44 16.19 0.35
C ALA A 158 10.66 15.96 1.25
N ASP A 159 11.48 17.02 1.42
CA ASP A 159 12.56 17.04 2.40
C ASP A 159 11.95 17.00 3.81
N ILE A 160 12.20 15.95 4.56
CA ILE A 160 11.60 15.78 5.90
C ILE A 160 12.00 16.85 6.90
N MET A 161 13.08 17.62 6.64
CA MET A 161 13.49 18.76 7.47
C MET A 161 13.00 20.10 6.90
N ASP A 162 12.53 20.14 5.66
CA ASP A 162 11.95 21.29 4.96
C ASP A 162 10.82 20.82 4.03
N SER A 163 9.73 20.37 4.63
CA SER A 163 8.62 19.68 3.97
C SER A 163 7.92 20.45 2.85
N LYS A 164 8.20 21.76 2.73
CA LYS A 164 7.68 22.61 1.65
C LYS A 164 8.41 22.44 0.33
N ASN A 165 9.58 21.80 0.35
CA ASN A 165 10.44 21.64 -0.81
C ASN A 165 10.76 20.16 -1.04
N ASN A 166 10.81 19.75 -2.32
CA ASN A 166 11.25 18.42 -2.70
C ASN A 166 12.77 18.32 -2.73
N ILE A 167 13.28 17.17 -2.29
CA ILE A 167 14.71 16.82 -2.32
C ILE A 167 14.94 15.56 -3.15
N PHE A 168 16.10 15.47 -3.80
CA PHE A 168 16.55 14.22 -4.42
C PHE A 168 17.14 13.30 -3.36
N GLU A 169 16.75 12.03 -3.39
CA GLU A 169 17.18 11.02 -2.42
C GLU A 169 17.84 9.83 -3.08
N LEU A 170 18.89 9.33 -2.42
CA LEU A 170 19.50 8.03 -2.69
C LEU A 170 19.23 7.10 -1.51
N TYR A 171 18.86 5.85 -1.79
CA TYR A 171 18.59 4.85 -0.76
C TYR A 171 19.00 3.44 -1.20
N GLN A 172 19.05 2.53 -0.24
CA GLN A 172 19.43 1.16 -0.49
C GLN A 172 18.55 0.47 -1.54
N GLY A 173 19.15 -0.53 -2.23
CA GLY A 173 18.45 -1.32 -3.24
C GLY A 173 19.30 -2.43 -3.78
N GLY A 174 18.94 -2.93 -4.95
CA GLY A 174 19.76 -3.86 -5.71
C GLY A 174 19.65 -5.33 -5.32
N ILE A 175 18.95 -5.69 -4.23
CA ILE A 175 18.70 -7.09 -3.85
C ILE A 175 17.37 -7.58 -4.40
N GLY A 176 17.31 -8.79 -4.95
CA GLY A 176 16.12 -9.30 -5.64
C GLY A 176 15.08 -9.94 -4.71
N LEU A 177 15.50 -10.38 -3.52
CA LEU A 177 14.57 -10.96 -2.52
C LEU A 177 13.93 -9.93 -1.58
N GLY A 178 14.26 -8.65 -1.75
CA GLY A 178 13.68 -7.53 -0.98
C GLY A 178 14.37 -7.31 0.36
N GLU A 179 14.34 -8.28 1.26
CA GLU A 179 14.86 -8.15 2.62
C GLU A 179 16.22 -8.85 2.79
N LYS A 180 17.14 -8.24 3.57
CA LYS A 180 18.49 -8.79 3.84
C LYS A 180 18.44 -10.16 4.53
N GLU A 181 17.40 -10.40 5.30
CA GLU A 181 17.20 -11.63 6.06
C GLU A 181 17.17 -12.87 5.15
N TYR A 182 16.63 -12.76 3.94
CA TYR A 182 16.61 -13.86 2.97
C TYR A 182 18.01 -14.31 2.53
N TYR A 183 19.00 -13.42 2.59
CA TYR A 183 20.40 -13.71 2.22
C TYR A 183 21.22 -14.18 3.40
N LEU A 184 20.86 -13.77 4.64
CA LEU A 184 21.73 -13.87 5.80
C LEU A 184 21.26 -14.86 6.87
N GLU A 185 19.93 -15.10 6.96
CA GLU A 185 19.39 -16.05 7.93
C GLU A 185 19.54 -17.50 7.45
N ASP A 186 19.63 -18.41 8.42
CA ASP A 186 19.95 -19.82 8.19
C ASP A 186 18.83 -20.78 8.60
N ASP A 187 17.63 -20.27 8.90
CA ASP A 187 16.46 -21.12 9.07
C ASP A 187 16.11 -21.87 7.77
N GLU A 188 15.46 -23.02 7.91
CA GLU A 188 15.23 -23.94 6.78
C GLU A 188 14.38 -23.32 5.68
N ALA A 189 13.36 -22.55 6.03
CA ALA A 189 12.48 -21.90 5.06
C ALA A 189 13.23 -20.83 4.25
N THR A 190 14.01 -20.00 4.91
CA THR A 190 14.85 -18.98 4.26
C THR A 190 15.92 -19.59 3.36
N LYS A 191 16.58 -20.68 3.81
CA LYS A 191 17.51 -21.44 2.96
C LYS A 191 16.85 -21.99 1.72
N ASN A 192 15.66 -22.58 1.86
CA ASN A 192 14.92 -23.11 0.72
C ASN A 192 14.56 -22.01 -0.29
N ILE A 193 14.07 -20.86 0.17
CA ILE A 193 13.77 -19.72 -0.71
C ILE A 193 15.01 -19.28 -1.47
N ARG A 194 16.15 -19.16 -0.79
CA ARG A 194 17.43 -18.77 -1.39
C ARG A 194 17.93 -19.79 -2.44
N GLU A 195 17.79 -21.09 -2.20
CA GLU A 195 18.16 -22.12 -3.17
C GLU A 195 17.21 -22.13 -4.39
N GLU A 196 15.91 -21.95 -4.19
CA GLU A 196 14.96 -21.82 -5.30
C GLU A 196 15.17 -20.53 -6.11
N TYR A 197 15.60 -19.43 -5.45
CA TYR A 197 15.99 -18.20 -6.14
C TYR A 197 17.18 -18.40 -7.06
N LYS A 198 18.22 -19.13 -6.62
CA LYS A 198 19.36 -19.50 -7.47
C LYS A 198 18.92 -20.28 -8.70
N LYS A 199 18.05 -21.28 -8.53
CA LYS A 199 17.50 -22.06 -9.65
C LYS A 199 16.70 -21.18 -10.61
N HIS A 200 15.91 -20.24 -10.07
CA HIS A 200 15.15 -19.27 -10.85
C HIS A 200 16.08 -18.41 -11.72
N ILE A 201 17.14 -17.83 -11.14
CA ILE A 201 18.11 -17.03 -11.89
C ILE A 201 18.75 -17.83 -13.02
N VAL A 202 19.20 -19.08 -12.74
CA VAL A 202 19.80 -19.96 -13.78
C VAL A 202 18.80 -20.21 -14.90
N LYS A 203 17.54 -20.54 -14.56
CA LYS A 203 16.51 -20.82 -15.56
C LYS A 203 16.20 -19.59 -16.43
N MET A 204 16.16 -18.42 -15.85
CA MET A 204 15.92 -17.17 -16.59
C MET A 204 17.05 -16.86 -17.57
N PHE A 205 18.32 -17.07 -17.17
CA PHE A 205 19.46 -16.93 -18.08
C PHE A 205 19.45 -17.99 -19.20
N GLN A 206 18.99 -19.22 -18.93
CA GLN A 206 18.80 -20.23 -19.96
C GLN A 206 17.70 -19.82 -20.97
N LEU A 207 16.59 -19.26 -20.50
CA LEU A 207 15.55 -18.70 -21.37
C LEU A 207 16.07 -17.53 -22.21
N ALA A 208 17.04 -16.77 -21.70
CA ALA A 208 17.75 -15.73 -22.43
C ALA A 208 18.75 -16.27 -23.47
N GLY A 209 18.91 -17.60 -23.59
CA GLY A 209 19.74 -18.27 -24.59
C GLY A 209 21.13 -18.68 -24.12
N MET A 210 21.42 -18.61 -22.82
CA MET A 210 22.71 -19.07 -22.27
C MET A 210 22.69 -20.57 -22.00
N ASP A 211 23.84 -21.23 -22.16
CA ASP A 211 23.99 -22.59 -21.69
C ASP A 211 24.03 -22.70 -20.16
N GLU A 212 23.89 -23.90 -19.63
CA GLU A 212 23.82 -24.13 -18.18
C GLU A 212 25.07 -23.66 -17.42
N ALA A 213 26.25 -23.83 -18.01
CA ALA A 213 27.51 -23.44 -17.37
C ALA A 213 27.61 -21.90 -17.24
N GLN A 214 27.27 -21.18 -18.29
CA GLN A 214 27.27 -19.70 -18.28
C GLN A 214 26.14 -19.16 -17.38
N ALA A 215 24.95 -19.73 -17.44
CA ALA A 215 23.83 -19.36 -16.59
C ALA A 215 24.16 -19.57 -15.10
N THR A 216 24.81 -20.67 -14.74
CA THR A 216 25.27 -20.94 -13.38
C THR A 216 26.34 -19.94 -12.93
N LYS A 217 27.31 -19.62 -13.77
CA LYS A 217 28.36 -18.62 -13.48
C LYS A 217 27.72 -17.23 -13.26
N ASN A 218 26.73 -16.87 -14.06
CA ASN A 218 26.01 -15.61 -13.93
C ASN A 218 25.20 -15.56 -12.63
N MET A 219 24.50 -16.64 -12.28
CA MET A 219 23.78 -16.76 -11.00
C MET A 219 24.72 -16.56 -9.80
N GLU A 220 25.92 -17.19 -9.82
CA GLU A 220 26.91 -17.02 -8.77
C GLU A 220 27.33 -15.54 -8.62
N ALA A 221 27.52 -14.84 -9.75
CA ALA A 221 27.87 -13.43 -9.77
C ALA A 221 26.72 -12.55 -9.18
N VAL A 222 25.47 -12.83 -9.55
CA VAL A 222 24.29 -12.14 -9.00
C VAL A 222 24.23 -12.35 -7.49
N MET A 223 24.32 -13.60 -7.03
CA MET A 223 24.27 -13.92 -5.60
C MET A 223 25.40 -13.30 -4.81
N GLU A 224 26.60 -13.20 -5.38
CA GLU A 224 27.75 -12.53 -4.73
C GLU A 224 27.45 -11.03 -4.53
N ILE A 225 26.96 -10.34 -5.55
CA ILE A 225 26.65 -8.91 -5.48
C ILE A 225 25.50 -8.66 -4.51
N GLU A 226 24.39 -9.37 -4.66
CA GLU A 226 23.22 -9.20 -3.81
C GLU A 226 23.51 -9.55 -2.34
N THR A 227 24.31 -10.59 -2.07
CA THR A 227 24.74 -10.92 -0.70
C THR A 227 25.66 -9.86 -0.09
N ARG A 228 26.53 -9.24 -0.88
CA ARG A 228 27.36 -8.12 -0.42
C ARG A 228 26.49 -6.92 -0.05
N LEU A 229 25.51 -6.57 -0.88
CA LEU A 229 24.55 -5.50 -0.61
C LEU A 229 23.70 -5.81 0.63
N ALA A 230 23.17 -7.02 0.74
CA ALA A 230 22.36 -7.45 1.87
C ALA A 230 23.09 -7.31 3.23
N LYS A 231 24.39 -7.60 3.27
CA LYS A 231 25.20 -7.49 4.50
C LYS A 231 25.27 -6.10 5.08
N VAL A 232 25.11 -5.06 4.26
CA VAL A 232 25.21 -3.66 4.67
C VAL A 232 23.84 -2.96 4.62
N SER A 233 22.82 -3.61 4.10
CA SER A 233 21.45 -3.09 4.04
C SER A 233 20.84 -2.99 5.44
N TYR A 234 20.02 -2.00 5.62
CA TYR A 234 19.23 -1.83 6.84
C TYR A 234 18.01 -2.75 6.78
N SER A 235 17.66 -3.34 7.92
CA SER A 235 16.42 -4.09 8.07
C SER A 235 15.19 -3.19 7.95
N ALA A 236 14.02 -3.78 7.74
CA ALA A 236 12.76 -3.03 7.73
C ALA A 236 12.55 -2.21 9.02
N VAL A 237 12.96 -2.73 10.19
CA VAL A 237 12.92 -1.99 11.47
C VAL A 237 13.88 -0.78 11.47
N GLU A 238 15.13 -0.96 11.02
CA GLU A 238 16.12 0.14 10.97
C GLU A 238 15.68 1.26 10.03
N GLN A 239 15.00 0.94 8.95
CA GLN A 239 14.45 1.91 8.00
C GLN A 239 13.29 2.73 8.57
N ARG A 240 12.61 2.26 9.62
CA ARG A 240 11.50 2.99 10.25
C ARG A 240 11.90 4.26 11.00
N ASN A 241 13.18 4.47 11.30
CA ASN A 241 13.62 5.66 12.03
C ASN A 241 13.94 6.82 11.07
N PRO A 242 13.06 7.82 10.91
CA PRO A 242 13.26 8.88 9.93
C PRO A 242 14.51 9.74 10.23
N ALA A 243 14.83 9.98 11.50
CA ALA A 243 16.02 10.77 11.88
C ALA A 243 17.33 10.03 11.58
N ALA A 244 17.36 8.69 11.79
CA ALA A 244 18.52 7.85 11.51
C ALA A 244 18.77 7.63 10.01
N ASN A 245 17.75 7.87 9.18
CA ASN A 245 17.80 7.74 7.72
C ASN A 245 17.87 9.09 7.00
N TYR A 246 18.27 10.17 7.71
CA TYR A 246 18.40 11.48 7.11
C TYR A 246 19.83 11.99 7.17
N HIS A 247 20.48 12.03 6.01
CA HIS A 247 21.87 12.46 5.84
C HIS A 247 21.96 13.43 4.67
N LYS A 248 21.35 14.62 4.83
CA LYS A 248 21.40 15.68 3.81
C LYS A 248 22.81 16.19 3.66
N MET A 249 23.28 16.23 2.43
CA MET A 249 24.62 16.69 2.07
C MET A 249 24.62 17.38 0.71
N THR A 250 25.60 18.24 0.49
CA THR A 250 25.88 18.80 -0.83
C THR A 250 26.49 17.75 -1.75
N LEU A 251 26.46 17.98 -3.06
CA LEU A 251 27.09 17.08 -4.03
C LEU A 251 28.62 16.92 -3.80
N ASP A 252 29.29 17.98 -3.36
CA ASP A 252 30.72 17.93 -3.02
C ASP A 252 30.99 17.12 -1.74
N GLU A 253 30.10 17.15 -0.77
CA GLU A 253 30.17 16.28 0.42
C GLU A 253 29.89 14.83 0.05
N LEU A 254 28.92 14.55 -0.82
CA LEU A 254 28.66 13.19 -1.33
C LEU A 254 29.89 12.60 -2.01
N LYS A 255 30.59 13.36 -2.88
CA LYS A 255 31.82 12.93 -3.55
C LYS A 255 32.96 12.61 -2.56
N LYS A 256 33.00 13.30 -1.42
CA LYS A 256 33.99 13.01 -0.35
C LYS A 256 33.57 11.82 0.48
N GLU A 257 32.28 11.68 0.81
CA GLU A 257 31.73 10.60 1.62
C GLU A 257 31.73 9.27 0.87
N ILE A 258 31.41 9.31 -0.42
CA ILE A 258 31.33 8.14 -1.30
C ILE A 258 32.13 8.42 -2.58
N PRO A 259 33.48 8.33 -2.49
CA PRO A 259 34.36 8.59 -3.64
C PRO A 259 34.38 7.42 -4.61
N GLY A 260 34.84 7.67 -5.84
CA GLY A 260 35.04 6.63 -6.87
C GLY A 260 33.83 6.36 -7.77
N PHE A 261 32.81 7.21 -7.71
CA PHE A 261 31.68 7.19 -8.62
C PHE A 261 31.46 8.57 -9.21
N ASP A 262 31.13 8.65 -10.50
CA ASP A 262 30.88 9.93 -11.18
C ASP A 262 29.44 10.42 -10.90
N TRP A 263 29.24 11.00 -9.71
CA TRP A 263 27.95 11.51 -9.25
C TRP A 263 27.41 12.62 -10.15
N ASP A 264 28.29 13.46 -10.71
CA ASP A 264 27.87 14.52 -11.63
C ASP A 264 27.30 13.93 -12.93
N ALA A 265 28.01 12.95 -13.52
CA ALA A 265 27.52 12.28 -14.71
C ALA A 265 26.22 11.53 -14.44
N TYR A 266 26.10 10.85 -13.31
CA TYR A 266 24.90 10.10 -12.93
C TYR A 266 23.67 10.99 -12.82
N ILE A 267 23.75 12.05 -11.99
CA ILE A 267 22.65 13.00 -11.78
C ILE A 267 22.28 13.73 -13.07
N ASN A 268 23.28 14.14 -13.88
CA ASN A 268 23.04 14.78 -15.17
C ASN A 268 22.34 13.84 -16.17
N LYS A 269 22.76 12.57 -16.25
CA LYS A 269 22.16 11.57 -17.15
C LYS A 269 20.73 11.21 -16.75
N LEU A 270 20.41 11.21 -15.45
CA LEU A 270 19.03 11.11 -14.97
C LEU A 270 18.17 12.32 -15.36
N GLY A 271 18.77 13.42 -15.85
CA GLY A 271 18.04 14.62 -16.22
C GLY A 271 17.64 15.53 -15.04
N VAL A 272 18.16 15.26 -13.85
CA VAL A 272 17.86 16.07 -12.66
C VAL A 272 18.61 17.40 -12.72
N LYS A 273 17.89 18.51 -12.59
CA LYS A 273 18.45 19.85 -12.70
C LYS A 273 18.43 20.56 -11.34
N GLY A 274 19.47 21.34 -11.06
CA GLY A 274 19.50 22.24 -9.90
C GLY A 274 19.66 21.56 -8.54
N VAL A 275 20.15 20.32 -8.50
CA VAL A 275 20.48 19.62 -7.26
C VAL A 275 21.69 20.28 -6.62
N THR A 276 21.48 21.03 -5.56
CA THR A 276 22.54 21.62 -4.73
C THR A 276 22.85 20.76 -3.51
N SER A 277 21.85 20.02 -3.04
CA SER A 277 21.94 19.06 -1.94
C SER A 277 20.96 17.90 -2.17
N LEU A 278 21.25 16.77 -1.56
CA LEU A 278 20.46 15.54 -1.61
C LEU A 278 20.49 14.85 -0.25
N ASN A 279 19.57 13.94 -0.03
CA ASN A 279 19.62 13.02 1.11
C ASN A 279 20.19 11.67 0.67
N VAL A 280 21.01 11.03 1.51
CA VAL A 280 21.40 9.62 1.37
C VAL A 280 20.82 8.87 2.55
N SER A 281 19.72 8.18 2.36
CA SER A 281 18.98 7.55 3.47
C SER A 281 19.82 6.48 4.18
N GLN A 282 20.49 5.60 3.43
CA GLN A 282 21.38 4.62 3.99
C GLN A 282 22.77 4.70 3.31
N ILE A 283 23.72 5.32 3.97
CA ILE A 283 25.09 5.53 3.42
C ILE A 283 25.84 4.20 3.17
N PRO A 284 25.85 3.21 4.11
CA PRO A 284 26.64 1.99 3.91
C PRO A 284 26.27 1.20 2.65
N PRO A 285 24.98 0.95 2.31
CA PRO A 285 24.62 0.25 1.06
C PRO A 285 25.03 1.00 -0.21
N VAL A 286 24.91 2.33 -0.24
CA VAL A 286 25.33 3.13 -1.39
C VAL A 286 26.88 3.10 -1.54
N LYS A 287 27.61 3.17 -0.43
CA LYS A 287 29.07 2.98 -0.42
C LYS A 287 29.48 1.61 -0.96
N GLU A 288 28.82 0.54 -0.51
CA GLU A 288 29.14 -0.82 -0.94
C GLU A 288 28.82 -0.99 -2.43
N SER A 289 27.74 -0.39 -2.94
CA SER A 289 27.44 -0.37 -4.37
C SER A 289 28.58 0.22 -5.19
N VAL A 290 29.10 1.37 -4.77
CA VAL A 290 30.26 2.00 -5.43
C VAL A 290 31.51 1.15 -5.31
N ALA A 291 31.74 0.51 -4.16
CA ALA A 291 32.87 -0.41 -3.97
C ALA A 291 32.77 -1.64 -4.90
N ILE A 292 31.58 -2.20 -5.06
CA ILE A 292 31.31 -3.30 -6.01
C ILE A 292 31.63 -2.86 -7.44
N ILE A 293 31.13 -1.71 -7.88
CA ILE A 293 31.37 -1.17 -9.23
C ILE A 293 32.86 -1.00 -9.52
N ASN A 294 33.64 -0.59 -8.53
CA ASN A 294 35.07 -0.33 -8.71
C ASN A 294 35.97 -1.57 -8.54
N THR A 295 35.50 -2.62 -7.88
CA THR A 295 36.39 -3.73 -7.47
C THR A 295 36.06 -5.08 -8.07
N LEU A 296 34.79 -5.32 -8.44
CA LEU A 296 34.42 -6.60 -9.03
C LEU A 296 34.75 -6.66 -10.53
N PRO A 297 35.13 -7.85 -11.04
CA PRO A 297 35.33 -8.07 -12.47
C PRO A 297 34.08 -7.65 -13.27
N MET A 298 34.29 -7.02 -14.43
CA MET A 298 33.26 -6.49 -15.28
C MET A 298 32.26 -7.58 -15.71
N GLU A 299 32.69 -8.78 -15.94
CA GLU A 299 31.84 -9.92 -16.29
C GLU A 299 30.74 -10.19 -15.22
N LYS A 300 31.04 -10.00 -13.93
CA LYS A 300 30.07 -10.18 -12.85
C LYS A 300 29.07 -9.04 -12.80
N GLN A 301 29.52 -7.84 -13.07
CA GLN A 301 28.63 -6.67 -13.12
C GLN A 301 27.68 -6.75 -14.32
N ILE A 302 28.17 -7.20 -15.48
CA ILE A 302 27.35 -7.47 -16.67
C ILE A 302 26.28 -8.51 -16.33
N ALA A 303 26.65 -9.63 -15.72
CA ALA A 303 25.71 -10.67 -15.32
C ALA A 303 24.59 -10.11 -14.38
N TYR A 304 24.99 -9.31 -13.40
CA TYR A 304 24.04 -8.69 -12.47
C TYR A 304 23.09 -7.70 -13.16
N LEU A 305 23.61 -6.83 -14.04
CA LEU A 305 22.79 -5.87 -14.78
C LEU A 305 21.84 -6.56 -15.77
N GLN A 306 22.31 -7.61 -16.46
CA GLN A 306 21.48 -8.44 -17.31
C GLN A 306 20.37 -9.15 -16.52
N TRP A 307 20.69 -9.64 -15.33
CA TRP A 307 19.70 -10.21 -14.41
C TRP A 307 18.61 -9.19 -14.06
N LYS A 308 18.99 -7.97 -13.66
CA LYS A 308 18.03 -6.91 -13.32
C LYS A 308 17.12 -6.56 -14.49
N LEU A 309 17.62 -6.54 -15.72
CA LEU A 309 16.82 -6.34 -16.91
C LEU A 309 15.82 -7.49 -17.14
N ILE A 310 16.29 -8.74 -17.09
CA ILE A 310 15.43 -9.91 -17.29
C ILE A 310 14.32 -9.94 -16.23
N ASP A 311 14.68 -9.80 -14.96
CA ASP A 311 13.76 -9.87 -13.83
C ASP A 311 12.64 -8.81 -13.95
N SER A 312 13.01 -7.58 -14.27
CA SER A 312 12.04 -6.48 -14.47
C SER A 312 11.11 -6.68 -15.67
N ALA A 313 11.58 -7.35 -16.71
CA ALA A 313 10.82 -7.54 -17.95
C ALA A 313 9.98 -8.82 -17.98
N ALA A 314 10.31 -9.82 -17.17
CA ALA A 314 9.84 -11.19 -17.28
C ALA A 314 8.32 -11.34 -17.43
N SER A 315 7.53 -10.61 -16.67
CA SER A 315 6.06 -10.65 -16.72
C SER A 315 5.44 -10.01 -17.97
N TYR A 316 6.24 -9.34 -18.78
CA TYR A 316 5.84 -8.63 -20.00
C TYR A 316 6.38 -9.27 -21.29
N LEU A 317 7.09 -10.41 -21.16
CA LEU A 317 7.64 -11.18 -22.27
C LEU A 317 6.76 -12.41 -22.60
N SER A 318 7.35 -13.42 -23.25
CA SER A 318 6.67 -14.66 -23.58
C SER A 318 6.25 -15.48 -22.36
N ALA A 319 5.37 -16.46 -22.59
CA ALA A 319 4.78 -17.27 -21.52
C ALA A 319 5.84 -17.99 -20.69
N ASP A 320 6.93 -18.50 -21.28
CA ASP A 320 7.99 -19.20 -20.57
C ASP A 320 8.74 -18.29 -19.57
N PHE A 321 8.97 -17.03 -19.88
CA PHE A 321 9.50 -16.04 -18.93
C PHE A 321 8.49 -15.71 -17.83
N ASP A 322 7.25 -15.44 -18.19
CA ASP A 322 6.17 -15.10 -17.25
C ASP A 322 5.88 -16.27 -16.29
N GLU A 323 5.81 -17.50 -16.82
CA GLU A 323 5.61 -18.72 -16.03
C GLU A 323 6.78 -19.00 -15.08
N GLN A 324 8.02 -18.79 -15.52
CA GLN A 324 9.19 -18.95 -14.65
C GLN A 324 9.26 -17.86 -13.58
N ASN A 325 8.87 -16.64 -13.90
CA ASN A 325 8.74 -15.56 -12.91
C ASN A 325 7.69 -15.92 -11.86
N PHE A 326 6.52 -16.38 -12.29
CA PHE A 326 5.48 -16.83 -11.38
C PHE A 326 5.87 -18.07 -10.57
N ALA A 327 6.63 -18.99 -11.16
CA ALA A 327 7.09 -20.19 -10.46
C ALA A 327 7.93 -19.86 -9.21
N PHE A 328 8.68 -18.76 -9.23
CA PHE A 328 9.43 -18.32 -8.07
C PHE A 328 8.63 -17.35 -7.20
N TYR A 329 8.31 -16.15 -7.69
CA TYR A 329 7.68 -15.10 -6.88
C TYR A 329 6.23 -15.43 -6.48
N GLY A 330 5.50 -16.11 -7.34
CA GLY A 330 4.13 -16.53 -7.08
C GLY A 330 4.06 -17.79 -6.22
N LYS A 331 4.71 -18.88 -6.66
CA LYS A 331 4.57 -20.18 -5.99
C LYS A 331 5.48 -20.31 -4.78
N VAL A 332 6.79 -20.12 -4.95
CA VAL A 332 7.76 -20.38 -3.88
C VAL A 332 7.65 -19.30 -2.79
N LEU A 333 7.68 -18.04 -3.17
CA LEU A 333 7.74 -16.94 -2.22
C LEU A 333 6.37 -16.65 -1.58
N SER A 334 5.30 -16.61 -2.38
CA SER A 334 3.96 -16.21 -1.92
C SER A 334 2.98 -17.36 -1.71
N GLY A 335 3.30 -18.60 -2.12
CA GLY A 335 2.45 -19.78 -1.94
C GLY A 335 1.25 -19.87 -2.87
N LYS A 336 1.13 -19.02 -3.90
CA LYS A 336 0.09 -19.14 -4.94
C LYS A 336 0.28 -20.46 -5.70
N LYS A 337 -0.81 -21.04 -6.18
CA LYS A 337 -0.75 -22.30 -6.96
C LYS A 337 -0.91 -22.05 -8.46
N GLU A 338 -1.71 -21.06 -8.84
CA GLU A 338 -1.99 -20.68 -10.22
C GLU A 338 -1.80 -19.18 -10.44
N GLN A 339 -1.40 -18.82 -11.66
CA GLN A 339 -1.30 -17.42 -12.07
C GLN A 339 -2.72 -16.84 -12.25
N GLN A 340 -2.87 -15.56 -11.93
CA GLN A 340 -4.13 -14.85 -12.19
C GLN A 340 -4.48 -14.86 -13.69
N PRO A 341 -5.77 -14.92 -14.05
CA PRO A 341 -6.24 -14.80 -15.42
C PRO A 341 -5.62 -13.60 -16.13
N ARG A 342 -5.30 -13.75 -17.41
CA ARG A 342 -4.60 -12.73 -18.19
C ARG A 342 -5.29 -11.35 -18.15
N TRP A 343 -6.63 -11.33 -18.22
CA TRP A 343 -7.38 -10.08 -18.17
C TRP A 343 -7.19 -9.32 -16.85
N LYS A 344 -7.09 -10.01 -15.71
CA LYS A 344 -6.82 -9.37 -14.42
C LYS A 344 -5.47 -8.66 -14.42
N ARG A 345 -4.47 -9.32 -14.99
CA ARG A 345 -3.11 -8.76 -15.12
C ARG A 345 -3.08 -7.60 -16.11
N ALA A 346 -3.80 -7.70 -17.23
CA ALA A 346 -3.93 -6.63 -18.22
C ALA A 346 -4.62 -5.40 -17.63
N VAL A 347 -5.74 -5.57 -16.91
CA VAL A 347 -6.40 -4.49 -16.16
C VAL A 347 -5.45 -3.89 -15.13
N GLY A 348 -4.70 -4.72 -14.40
CA GLY A 348 -3.70 -4.26 -13.44
C GLY A 348 -2.63 -3.37 -14.06
N THR A 349 -2.13 -3.75 -15.26
CA THR A 349 -1.15 -2.95 -15.98
C THR A 349 -1.71 -1.60 -16.45
N VAL A 350 -2.91 -1.60 -17.05
CA VAL A 350 -3.57 -0.34 -17.46
C VAL A 350 -3.81 0.57 -16.25
N ASN A 351 -4.29 -0.01 -15.14
CA ASN A 351 -4.51 0.70 -13.90
C ASN A 351 -3.21 1.27 -13.29
N GLY A 352 -2.11 0.54 -13.37
CA GLY A 352 -0.80 1.00 -12.91
C GLY A 352 -0.22 2.14 -13.75
N VAL A 353 -0.40 2.09 -15.07
CA VAL A 353 0.16 3.08 -16.01
C VAL A 353 -0.72 4.33 -16.14
N LEU A 354 -2.04 4.15 -16.21
CA LEU A 354 -3.03 5.20 -16.49
C LEU A 354 -4.05 5.37 -15.35
N GLY A 355 -3.59 5.16 -14.11
CA GLY A 355 -4.44 4.98 -12.95
C GLY A 355 -5.41 6.11 -12.67
N GLU A 356 -5.00 7.39 -12.76
CA GLU A 356 -5.92 8.51 -12.57
C GLU A 356 -6.90 8.69 -13.74
N ALA A 357 -6.46 8.40 -14.97
CA ALA A 357 -7.37 8.46 -16.11
C ALA A 357 -8.48 7.41 -16.01
N VAL A 358 -8.12 6.18 -15.60
CA VAL A 358 -9.09 5.12 -15.30
C VAL A 358 -9.91 5.46 -14.06
N GLY A 359 -9.29 6.09 -13.06
CA GLY A 359 -9.94 6.56 -11.84
C GLY A 359 -11.01 7.62 -12.09
N GLN A 360 -10.78 8.54 -13.03
CA GLN A 360 -11.79 9.51 -13.44
C GLN A 360 -13.06 8.83 -13.97
N MET A 361 -12.90 7.86 -14.88
CA MET A 361 -14.03 7.10 -15.41
C MET A 361 -14.73 6.26 -14.32
N TYR A 362 -13.96 5.71 -13.39
CA TYR A 362 -14.48 4.95 -12.28
C TYR A 362 -15.37 5.79 -11.36
N VAL A 363 -14.93 6.98 -10.94
CA VAL A 363 -15.71 7.82 -10.03
C VAL A 363 -16.95 8.41 -10.72
N GLU A 364 -16.87 8.76 -12.01
CA GLU A 364 -18.01 9.22 -12.79
C GLU A 364 -19.16 8.19 -12.84
N LYS A 365 -18.83 6.90 -12.89
CA LYS A 365 -19.79 5.81 -13.00
C LYS A 365 -20.23 5.21 -11.66
N TYR A 366 -19.31 5.10 -10.69
CA TYR A 366 -19.52 4.26 -9.50
C TYR A 366 -19.47 4.99 -8.17
N PHE A 367 -19.06 6.27 -8.12
CA PHE A 367 -18.95 7.00 -6.88
C PHE A 367 -19.97 8.16 -6.76
N PRO A 368 -21.05 8.00 -5.98
CA PRO A 368 -22.06 9.04 -5.83
C PRO A 368 -21.57 10.20 -4.95
N ALA A 369 -21.93 11.43 -5.30
CA ALA A 369 -21.56 12.64 -4.54
C ALA A 369 -22.00 12.58 -3.06
N ALA A 370 -23.15 11.97 -2.76
CA ALA A 370 -23.63 11.79 -1.40
C ALA A 370 -22.68 10.96 -0.50
N ALA A 371 -21.95 10.01 -1.08
CA ALA A 371 -20.95 9.24 -0.34
C ALA A 371 -19.76 10.12 0.07
N LYS A 372 -19.29 11.01 -0.81
CA LYS A 372 -18.24 11.99 -0.49
C LYS A 372 -18.66 12.93 0.65
N GLU A 373 -19.89 13.43 0.61
CA GLU A 373 -20.42 14.32 1.65
C GLU A 373 -20.52 13.60 3.01
N ARG A 374 -21.11 12.40 3.03
CA ARG A 374 -21.23 11.59 4.27
C ARG A 374 -19.87 11.26 4.87
N MET A 375 -18.91 10.89 4.02
CA MET A 375 -17.54 10.60 4.44
C MET A 375 -16.85 11.82 5.02
N THR A 376 -17.00 12.99 4.39
CA THR A 376 -16.43 14.24 4.90
C THR A 376 -16.99 14.58 6.30
N GLN A 377 -18.27 14.28 6.54
CA GLN A 377 -18.86 14.47 7.86
C GLN A 377 -18.30 13.50 8.90
N LEU A 378 -18.07 12.22 8.53
CA LEU A 378 -17.43 11.23 9.41
C LEU A 378 -16.03 11.69 9.81
N VAL A 379 -15.23 12.14 8.83
CA VAL A 379 -13.86 12.67 9.09
C VAL A 379 -13.89 13.81 10.13
N LYS A 380 -14.81 14.77 9.98
CA LYS A 380 -14.97 15.87 10.95
C LYS A 380 -15.34 15.37 12.35
N ASN A 381 -16.26 14.41 12.44
CA ASN A 381 -16.68 13.85 13.72
C ASN A 381 -15.53 13.14 14.43
N LEU A 382 -14.70 12.39 13.67
CA LEU A 382 -13.53 11.72 14.24
C LEU A 382 -12.44 12.73 14.64
N GLN A 383 -12.26 13.80 13.88
CA GLN A 383 -11.31 14.87 14.24
C GLN A 383 -11.70 15.52 15.57
N VAL A 384 -12.98 15.78 15.81
CA VAL A 384 -13.49 16.28 17.08
C VAL A 384 -13.21 15.27 18.20
N ALA A 385 -13.55 13.99 17.99
CA ALA A 385 -13.36 12.94 18.98
C ALA A 385 -11.88 12.73 19.35
N LEU A 386 -10.96 12.78 18.38
CA LEU A 386 -9.52 12.72 18.64
C LEU A 386 -9.06 13.92 19.47
N GLY A 387 -9.56 15.12 19.17
CA GLY A 387 -9.28 16.31 19.96
C GLY A 387 -9.73 16.20 21.42
N GLU A 388 -10.95 15.68 21.65
CA GLU A 388 -11.48 15.39 23.00
C GLU A 388 -10.59 14.39 23.74
N ARG A 389 -10.17 13.32 23.10
CA ARG A 389 -9.30 12.31 23.69
C ARG A 389 -7.93 12.85 24.05
N ILE A 390 -7.27 13.59 23.14
CA ILE A 390 -5.98 14.24 23.42
C ILE A 390 -6.08 15.14 24.65
N GLN A 391 -7.13 15.93 24.77
CA GLN A 391 -7.34 16.81 25.93
C GLN A 391 -7.54 16.04 27.22
N ALA A 392 -8.17 14.88 27.19
CA ALA A 392 -8.45 14.02 28.32
C ALA A 392 -7.26 13.17 28.79
N LEU A 393 -6.16 13.07 28.02
CA LEU A 393 -4.99 12.27 28.40
C LEU A 393 -4.35 12.77 29.69
N GLU A 394 -4.31 11.96 30.72
CA GLU A 394 -3.69 12.32 32.00
C GLU A 394 -2.16 12.27 31.98
N TRP A 395 -1.59 11.45 31.09
CA TRP A 395 -0.15 11.24 31.01
C TRP A 395 0.59 12.29 30.20
N MET A 396 -0.10 13.08 29.37
CA MET A 396 0.46 14.09 28.49
C MET A 396 0.32 15.48 29.11
N GLY A 397 1.40 16.26 29.11
CA GLY A 397 1.42 17.62 29.63
C GLY A 397 0.70 18.62 28.71
N ASP A 398 0.24 19.75 29.28
CA ASP A 398 -0.56 20.75 28.57
C ASP A 398 0.16 21.35 27.34
N SER A 399 1.48 21.52 27.42
CA SER A 399 2.28 22.04 26.30
C SER A 399 2.24 21.10 25.08
N THR A 400 2.41 19.80 25.29
CA THR A 400 2.36 18.79 24.26
C THR A 400 0.94 18.64 23.71
N LYS A 401 -0.08 18.65 24.59
CA LYS A 401 -1.50 18.63 24.19
C LYS A 401 -1.84 19.81 23.25
N ALA A 402 -1.43 21.03 23.60
CA ALA A 402 -1.69 22.19 22.78
C ALA A 402 -1.12 22.04 21.36
N LYS A 403 0.11 21.55 21.24
CA LYS A 403 0.75 21.30 19.94
C LYS A 403 0.13 20.13 19.18
N ALA A 404 -0.30 19.08 19.89
CA ALA A 404 -1.04 17.97 19.27
C ALA A 404 -2.37 18.47 18.67
N ILE A 405 -3.10 19.33 19.36
CA ILE A 405 -4.33 19.95 18.86
C ILE A 405 -4.05 20.88 17.67
N GLU A 406 -2.94 21.66 17.69
CA GLU A 406 -2.53 22.44 16.52
C GLU A 406 -2.30 21.53 15.30
N LYS A 407 -1.58 20.43 15.47
CA LYS A 407 -1.31 19.46 14.39
C LYS A 407 -2.60 18.81 13.87
N LEU A 408 -3.49 18.38 14.76
CA LEU A 408 -4.79 17.83 14.40
C LEU A 408 -5.63 18.81 13.57
N ASN A 409 -5.63 20.08 13.93
CA ASN A 409 -6.39 21.13 13.24
C ASN A 409 -5.82 21.51 11.87
N THR A 410 -4.58 21.12 11.57
CA THR A 410 -3.93 21.37 10.27
C THR A 410 -3.95 20.16 9.35
N PHE A 411 -4.65 19.09 9.70
CA PHE A 411 -4.79 17.94 8.80
C PHE A 411 -5.39 18.36 7.46
N TYR A 412 -4.68 18.06 6.36
CA TYR A 412 -5.20 18.20 5.01
C TYR A 412 -5.99 16.96 4.61
N VAL A 413 -7.28 17.13 4.34
CA VAL A 413 -8.21 16.01 4.16
C VAL A 413 -8.54 15.82 2.68
N LYS A 414 -8.26 14.64 2.15
CA LYS A 414 -8.57 14.22 0.78
C LYS A 414 -9.60 13.09 0.80
N VAL A 415 -10.74 13.29 0.11
CA VAL A 415 -11.84 12.30 0.07
C VAL A 415 -12.30 12.08 -1.36
N GLY A 416 -12.36 10.81 -1.76
CA GLY A 416 -12.93 10.33 -3.01
C GLY A 416 -11.97 10.39 -4.19
N TYR A 417 -11.67 11.58 -4.68
CA TYR A 417 -10.86 11.78 -5.89
C TYR A 417 -10.26 13.20 -5.94
N PRO A 418 -9.15 13.42 -6.71
CA PRO A 418 -8.50 14.71 -6.85
C PRO A 418 -9.35 15.71 -7.65
N ASP A 419 -9.23 16.99 -7.31
CA ASP A 419 -9.89 18.06 -8.07
C ASP A 419 -9.22 18.32 -9.43
N LYS A 420 -7.92 18.00 -9.54
CA LYS A 420 -7.13 18.11 -10.77
C LYS A 420 -6.56 16.76 -11.15
N TRP A 421 -6.92 16.30 -12.33
CA TRP A 421 -6.45 15.03 -12.88
C TRP A 421 -5.06 15.12 -13.50
N LYS A 422 -4.31 14.02 -13.41
CA LYS A 422 -2.97 13.88 -14.02
C LYS A 422 -3.04 13.99 -15.54
N ASP A 423 -2.10 14.74 -16.11
CA ASP A 423 -1.95 14.89 -17.56
C ASP A 423 -1.06 13.77 -18.14
N TYR A 424 -1.66 12.92 -18.95
CA TYR A 424 -0.97 11.84 -19.67
C TYR A 424 -0.59 12.22 -21.13
N SER A 425 -0.68 13.48 -21.53
CA SER A 425 -0.43 13.90 -22.93
C SER A 425 0.97 13.53 -23.42
N LYS A 426 1.97 13.58 -22.53
CA LYS A 426 3.37 13.23 -22.83
C LYS A 426 3.66 11.73 -22.83
N LEU A 427 2.81 10.92 -22.26
CA LEU A 427 2.97 9.47 -22.30
C LEU A 427 2.67 8.97 -23.72
N ASN A 428 3.64 8.34 -24.37
CA ASN A 428 3.44 7.71 -25.68
C ASN A 428 3.14 6.21 -25.50
N VAL A 429 2.04 5.74 -26.10
CA VAL A 429 1.66 4.32 -26.17
C VAL A 429 1.49 3.96 -27.64
N GLU A 430 2.20 2.93 -28.11
CA GLU A 430 2.25 2.48 -29.49
C GLU A 430 1.89 0.99 -29.60
N ARG A 431 1.49 0.55 -30.80
CA ARG A 431 1.14 -0.86 -31.09
C ARG A 431 2.36 -1.71 -31.48
N ASP A 432 3.52 -1.39 -30.89
CA ASP A 432 4.77 -2.10 -31.15
C ASP A 432 4.94 -3.31 -30.20
N SER A 433 5.50 -3.12 -29.01
CA SER A 433 5.77 -4.17 -28.04
C SER A 433 5.15 -3.82 -26.69
N TYR A 434 4.66 -4.84 -25.97
CA TYR A 434 4.14 -4.67 -24.62
C TYR A 434 5.22 -4.12 -23.67
N TRP A 435 6.41 -4.74 -23.65
CA TRP A 435 7.54 -4.28 -22.84
C TRP A 435 7.98 -2.85 -23.22
N ALA A 436 8.04 -2.51 -24.50
CA ALA A 436 8.43 -1.18 -24.92
C ALA A 436 7.47 -0.11 -24.36
N ASN A 437 6.18 -0.40 -24.29
CA ASN A 437 5.21 0.51 -23.65
C ASN A 437 5.38 0.61 -22.14
N ILE A 438 5.71 -0.48 -21.45
CA ILE A 438 6.04 -0.47 -20.02
C ILE A 438 7.28 0.40 -19.78
N LYS A 439 8.33 0.26 -20.60
CA LYS A 439 9.54 1.08 -20.53
C LYS A 439 9.23 2.58 -20.74
N ARG A 440 8.40 2.92 -21.75
CA ARG A 440 7.94 4.31 -21.97
C ARG A 440 7.14 4.86 -20.79
N ALA A 441 6.24 4.05 -20.22
CA ALA A 441 5.46 4.43 -19.06
C ALA A 441 6.33 4.67 -17.82
N SER A 442 7.30 3.78 -17.57
CA SER A 442 8.28 3.94 -16.50
C SER A 442 9.13 5.20 -16.69
N THR A 443 9.63 5.44 -17.91
CA THR A 443 10.39 6.66 -18.25
C THR A 443 9.55 7.91 -17.98
N PHE A 444 8.31 7.95 -18.45
CA PHE A 444 7.39 9.06 -18.19
C PHE A 444 7.20 9.32 -16.69
N ALA A 445 6.96 8.27 -15.89
CA ALA A 445 6.77 8.41 -14.46
C ALA A 445 8.04 8.89 -13.73
N VAL A 446 9.21 8.36 -14.12
CA VAL A 446 10.50 8.76 -13.54
C VAL A 446 10.84 10.20 -13.91
N GLU A 447 10.64 10.61 -15.18
CA GLU A 447 10.87 11.99 -15.60
C GLU A 447 9.98 12.99 -14.84
N GLU A 448 8.69 12.67 -14.63
CA GLU A 448 7.79 13.49 -13.84
C GLU A 448 8.24 13.60 -12.37
N MET A 449 8.65 12.48 -11.78
CA MET A 449 9.16 12.45 -10.41
C MET A 449 10.44 13.30 -10.29
N LEU A 450 11.43 13.08 -11.16
CA LEU A 450 12.70 13.81 -11.14
C LEU A 450 12.53 15.31 -11.42
N ALA A 451 11.52 15.67 -12.22
CA ALA A 451 11.21 17.06 -12.51
C ALA A 451 10.75 17.87 -11.27
N LYS A 452 10.42 17.21 -10.17
CA LYS A 452 10.05 17.84 -8.89
C LYS A 452 11.26 18.28 -8.05
N ALA A 453 12.46 17.77 -8.32
CA ALA A 453 13.67 18.05 -7.53
C ALA A 453 13.88 19.56 -7.37
N GLY A 454 14.06 20.02 -6.14
CA GLY A 454 14.27 21.42 -5.79
C GLY A 454 13.06 22.35 -6.00
N LYS A 455 11.88 21.79 -6.30
CA LYS A 455 10.63 22.55 -6.42
C LYS A 455 9.79 22.44 -5.14
N PRO A 456 8.85 23.38 -4.93
CA PRO A 456 7.86 23.23 -3.87
C PRO A 456 7.06 21.93 -3.99
N VAL A 457 6.67 21.37 -2.85
CA VAL A 457 5.78 20.21 -2.78
C VAL A 457 4.38 20.63 -3.22
N ASP A 458 3.77 19.83 -4.09
CA ASP A 458 2.36 19.97 -4.46
C ASP A 458 1.49 19.19 -3.45
N ILE A 459 0.85 19.89 -2.54
CA ILE A 459 0.00 19.27 -1.51
C ILE A 459 -1.29 18.69 -2.07
N ASP A 460 -1.68 19.06 -3.30
CA ASP A 460 -2.89 18.54 -3.95
C ASP A 460 -2.63 17.21 -4.68
N GLU A 461 -1.37 16.80 -4.82
CA GLU A 461 -1.00 15.52 -5.42
C GLU A 461 -1.50 14.34 -4.59
N TRP A 462 -2.17 13.38 -5.25
CA TRP A 462 -2.64 12.15 -4.63
C TRP A 462 -1.61 11.01 -4.79
N HIS A 463 -1.35 10.26 -3.73
CA HIS A 463 -0.44 9.11 -3.76
C HIS A 463 -1.15 7.78 -3.97
N MET A 464 -2.48 7.79 -4.04
CA MET A 464 -3.33 6.65 -4.40
C MET A 464 -4.35 7.08 -5.44
N THR A 465 -4.67 6.18 -6.37
CA THR A 465 -5.72 6.44 -7.36
C THR A 465 -7.11 6.32 -6.73
N PRO A 466 -8.14 6.98 -7.29
CA PRO A 466 -9.49 6.96 -6.71
C PRO A 466 -10.13 5.58 -6.54
N GLN A 467 -9.79 4.61 -7.39
CA GLN A 467 -10.32 3.24 -7.34
C GLN A 467 -9.57 2.32 -6.37
N THR A 468 -8.54 2.82 -5.69
CA THR A 468 -7.74 2.06 -4.71
C THR A 468 -8.58 1.74 -3.47
N VAL A 469 -8.54 0.48 -3.02
CA VAL A 469 -9.15 0.04 -1.76
C VAL A 469 -8.08 0.15 -0.66
N ASN A 470 -7.83 1.35 -0.22
CA ASN A 470 -6.93 1.67 0.88
C ASN A 470 -7.13 3.13 1.31
N ALA A 471 -6.38 3.56 2.33
CA ALA A 471 -6.25 4.93 2.80
C ALA A 471 -4.78 5.21 3.16
N TYR A 472 -4.42 6.46 3.43
CA TYR A 472 -3.09 6.78 3.93
C TYR A 472 -3.04 8.08 4.74
N TYR A 473 -2.04 8.15 5.64
CA TYR A 473 -1.53 9.38 6.21
C TYR A 473 -0.14 9.70 5.64
N ASN A 474 0.11 10.95 5.28
CA ASN A 474 1.42 11.42 4.86
C ASN A 474 1.98 12.45 5.87
N PRO A 475 3.05 12.13 6.61
CA PRO A 475 3.58 13.01 7.65
C PRO A 475 4.17 14.32 7.10
N THR A 476 4.71 14.34 5.88
CA THR A 476 5.38 15.52 5.33
C THR A 476 4.42 16.60 4.83
N THR A 477 3.18 16.23 4.52
CA THR A 477 2.10 17.15 4.16
C THR A 477 1.02 17.23 5.23
N ASN A 478 1.14 16.45 6.29
CA ASN A 478 0.15 16.30 7.37
C ASN A 478 -1.25 16.03 6.80
N GLU A 479 -1.35 15.10 5.84
CA GLU A 479 -2.59 14.79 5.12
C GLU A 479 -3.10 13.39 5.40
N ILE A 480 -4.44 13.25 5.36
CA ILE A 480 -5.16 11.97 5.35
C ILE A 480 -5.95 11.85 4.07
N CYS A 481 -5.90 10.67 3.44
CA CYS A 481 -6.54 10.44 2.16
C CYS A 481 -7.38 9.16 2.16
N PHE A 482 -8.61 9.30 1.65
CA PHE A 482 -9.59 8.21 1.55
C PHE A 482 -10.12 8.13 0.12
N PRO A 483 -9.52 7.31 -0.76
CA PRO A 483 -9.99 7.11 -2.13
C PRO A 483 -11.42 6.59 -2.22
N ALA A 484 -12.12 6.89 -3.30
CA ALA A 484 -13.49 6.43 -3.55
C ALA A 484 -13.64 4.91 -3.48
N GLY A 485 -12.60 4.17 -3.87
CA GLY A 485 -12.57 2.72 -3.93
C GLY A 485 -12.84 2.00 -2.61
N ILE A 486 -12.44 2.59 -1.46
CA ILE A 486 -12.68 2.00 -0.14
C ILE A 486 -14.05 2.40 0.43
N LEU A 487 -14.72 3.42 -0.11
CA LEU A 487 -15.96 3.97 0.43
C LEU A 487 -17.19 3.16 0.01
N GLN A 488 -17.12 1.86 0.18
CA GLN A 488 -18.13 0.85 -0.16
C GLN A 488 -18.13 -0.28 0.87
N TYR A 489 -19.20 -1.09 0.89
CA TYR A 489 -19.25 -2.29 1.73
C TYR A 489 -18.06 -3.23 1.43
N PRO A 490 -17.36 -3.79 2.42
CA PRO A 490 -17.72 -3.83 3.85
C PRO A 490 -17.16 -2.69 4.72
N PHE A 491 -16.53 -1.68 4.14
CA PHE A 491 -15.95 -0.55 4.89
C PHE A 491 -16.97 0.56 5.18
N PHE A 492 -17.84 0.84 4.20
CA PHE A 492 -18.83 1.89 4.27
C PHE A 492 -20.14 1.45 3.61
N ASP A 493 -21.27 1.71 4.26
CA ASP A 493 -22.59 1.47 3.69
C ASP A 493 -23.51 2.64 3.99
N MET A 494 -24.01 3.32 2.95
CA MET A 494 -24.96 4.43 3.05
C MET A 494 -26.28 4.02 3.72
N ASN A 495 -26.64 2.73 3.70
CA ASN A 495 -27.88 2.19 4.25
C ASN A 495 -27.71 1.59 5.65
N ALA A 496 -26.46 1.45 6.14
CA ALA A 496 -26.19 0.95 7.47
C ALA A 496 -26.21 2.07 8.53
N ASP A 497 -26.48 1.69 9.77
CA ASP A 497 -26.48 2.63 10.89
C ASP A 497 -25.07 3.08 11.30
N ASP A 498 -25.02 4.04 12.21
CA ASP A 498 -23.77 4.63 12.67
C ASP A 498 -22.89 3.63 13.43
N ALA A 499 -23.46 2.62 14.09
CA ALA A 499 -22.65 1.59 14.76
C ALA A 499 -21.77 0.85 13.76
N PHE A 500 -22.32 0.48 12.60
CA PHE A 500 -21.56 -0.15 11.52
C PHE A 500 -20.54 0.81 10.91
N ASN A 501 -20.95 1.99 10.47
CA ASN A 501 -20.07 2.90 9.73
C ASN A 501 -18.92 3.44 10.59
N TYR A 502 -19.17 3.76 11.88
CA TYR A 502 -18.07 4.12 12.79
C TYR A 502 -17.17 2.92 13.14
N GLY A 503 -17.74 1.71 13.27
CA GLY A 503 -16.97 0.50 13.53
C GLY A 503 -16.09 0.05 12.35
N ALA A 504 -16.52 0.29 11.11
CA ALA A 504 -15.80 -0.05 9.89
C ALA A 504 -14.95 1.14 9.41
N ILE A 505 -15.47 1.96 8.49
CA ILE A 505 -14.70 3.07 7.91
C ILE A 505 -14.29 4.11 8.95
N GLY A 506 -15.08 4.30 10.01
CA GLY A 506 -14.73 5.21 11.09
C GLY A 506 -13.42 4.81 11.78
N VAL A 507 -13.20 3.52 12.04
CA VAL A 507 -11.92 3.06 12.61
C VAL A 507 -10.79 3.25 11.61
N VAL A 508 -11.00 3.05 10.30
CA VAL A 508 -9.98 3.36 9.27
C VAL A 508 -9.62 4.85 9.28
N ILE A 509 -10.62 5.73 9.37
CA ILE A 509 -10.36 7.19 9.47
C ILE A 509 -9.56 7.51 10.74
N GLY A 510 -9.95 6.95 11.88
CA GLY A 510 -9.25 7.13 13.15
C GLY A 510 -7.83 6.57 13.12
N HIS A 511 -7.61 5.46 12.41
CA HIS A 511 -6.31 4.85 12.17
C HIS A 511 -5.39 5.82 11.41
N GLU A 512 -5.83 6.36 10.28
CA GLU A 512 -5.04 7.33 9.52
C GLU A 512 -4.75 8.62 10.32
N MET A 513 -5.73 9.12 11.08
CA MET A 513 -5.50 10.24 11.99
C MET A 513 -4.47 9.93 13.07
N THR A 514 -4.50 8.71 13.62
CA THR A 514 -3.58 8.28 14.67
C THR A 514 -2.14 8.14 14.16
N HIS A 515 -1.93 7.83 12.86
CA HIS A 515 -0.61 7.87 12.25
C HIS A 515 0.08 9.24 12.38
N GLY A 516 -0.67 10.33 12.48
CA GLY A 516 -0.10 11.64 12.81
C GLY A 516 0.57 11.70 14.19
N PHE A 517 0.26 10.73 15.07
CA PHE A 517 0.64 10.68 16.47
C PHE A 517 1.22 9.32 16.91
N ASP A 518 1.51 8.42 15.98
CA ASP A 518 2.19 7.15 16.27
C ASP A 518 3.68 7.36 16.55
N ASP A 519 4.48 6.29 16.66
CA ASP A 519 5.91 6.35 16.97
C ASP A 519 6.74 7.14 15.95
N GLN A 520 6.32 7.18 14.69
CA GLN A 520 6.96 7.93 13.62
C GLN A 520 6.30 9.29 13.39
N GLY A 521 4.97 9.31 13.20
CA GLY A 521 4.23 10.53 12.87
C GLY A 521 4.33 11.60 13.95
N ARG A 522 4.44 11.21 15.24
CA ARG A 522 4.65 12.16 16.34
C ARG A 522 5.95 12.96 16.23
N GLN A 523 6.92 12.51 15.43
CA GLN A 523 8.19 13.20 15.22
C GLN A 523 8.07 14.35 14.21
N PHE A 524 6.95 14.42 13.47
CA PHE A 524 6.69 15.50 12.52
C PHE A 524 5.77 16.55 13.13
N ASP A 525 6.12 17.82 12.95
CA ASP A 525 5.31 18.94 13.42
C ASP A 525 4.06 19.17 12.53
N LYS A 526 3.26 20.17 12.87
CA LYS A 526 2.04 20.54 12.15
C LYS A 526 2.27 21.00 10.69
N ASP A 527 3.49 21.40 10.38
CA ASP A 527 3.89 21.84 9.05
C ASP A 527 4.55 20.69 8.24
N GLY A 528 4.62 19.48 8.81
CA GLY A 528 5.18 18.30 8.17
C GLY A 528 6.70 18.17 8.28
N ASN A 529 7.37 18.96 9.08
CA ASN A 529 8.81 18.87 9.28
C ASN A 529 9.16 17.88 10.39
N LEU A 530 10.22 17.09 10.19
CA LEU A 530 10.83 16.28 11.24
C LEU A 530 11.43 17.19 12.30
N LYS A 531 10.67 17.42 13.35
CA LYS A 531 11.01 18.34 14.41
C LYS A 531 10.42 17.87 15.73
N ASP A 532 11.26 17.71 16.73
CA ASP A 532 10.80 17.39 18.07
C ASP A 532 9.99 18.56 18.66
N TRP A 533 8.71 18.32 18.90
CA TRP A 533 7.77 19.27 19.47
C TRP A 533 7.20 18.80 20.82
N TRP A 534 7.59 17.60 21.25
CA TRP A 534 7.22 17.01 22.53
C TRP A 534 8.13 17.53 23.65
N THR A 535 7.64 17.48 24.89
CA THR A 535 8.55 17.56 26.01
C THR A 535 9.28 16.22 26.16
N ALA A 536 10.49 16.24 26.68
CA ALA A 536 11.28 15.00 26.89
C ALA A 536 10.53 14.01 27.80
N GLU A 537 9.83 14.53 28.83
CA GLU A 537 9.04 13.72 29.75
C GLU A 537 7.84 13.06 29.06
N ASP A 538 7.12 13.77 28.21
CA ASP A 538 5.99 13.22 27.48
C ASP A 538 6.44 12.20 26.42
N ALA A 539 7.58 12.44 25.79
CA ALA A 539 8.19 11.48 24.86
C ALA A 539 8.57 10.16 25.58
N GLU A 540 9.13 10.24 26.79
CA GLU A 540 9.45 9.05 27.60
C GLU A 540 8.18 8.31 28.04
N ARG A 541 7.15 9.06 28.47
CA ARG A 541 5.85 8.47 28.83
C ARG A 541 5.18 7.77 27.65
N PHE A 542 5.26 8.36 26.47
CA PHE A 542 4.79 7.73 25.22
C PHE A 542 5.56 6.43 24.95
N ASN A 543 6.89 6.48 24.95
CA ASN A 543 7.73 5.32 24.67
C ASN A 543 7.48 4.17 25.67
N THR A 544 7.25 4.48 26.94
CA THR A 544 6.90 3.48 27.96
C THR A 544 5.56 2.78 27.64
N ARG A 545 4.56 3.53 27.15
CA ARG A 545 3.26 2.98 26.73
C ARG A 545 3.35 2.19 25.44
N ALA A 546 4.10 2.71 24.46
CA ALA A 546 4.36 2.04 23.20
C ALA A 546 5.06 0.69 23.41
N LYS A 547 5.97 0.62 24.39
CA LYS A 547 6.67 -0.62 24.75
C LYS A 547 5.71 -1.74 25.20
N VAL A 548 4.60 -1.42 25.86
CA VAL A 548 3.57 -2.42 26.21
C VAL A 548 3.04 -3.10 24.95
N MET A 549 2.82 -2.32 23.87
CA MET A 549 2.38 -2.84 22.59
C MET A 549 3.45 -3.73 21.94
N VAL A 550 4.69 -3.26 21.89
CA VAL A 550 5.82 -4.04 21.35
C VAL A 550 5.96 -5.38 22.08
N ASP A 551 6.00 -5.36 23.43
CA ASP A 551 6.18 -6.55 24.25
C ASP A 551 5.00 -7.53 24.13
N PHE A 552 3.80 -7.03 23.87
CA PHE A 552 2.63 -7.87 23.61
C PHE A 552 2.74 -8.56 22.24
N PHE A 553 2.98 -7.82 21.18
CA PHE A 553 3.03 -8.38 19.83
C PHE A 553 4.24 -9.31 19.64
N ASN A 554 5.39 -9.04 20.25
CA ASN A 554 6.56 -9.92 20.22
C ASN A 554 6.32 -11.33 20.81
N LYS A 555 5.24 -11.52 21.59
CA LYS A 555 4.85 -12.83 22.14
C LYS A 555 3.93 -13.64 21.25
N ILE A 556 3.46 -13.05 20.14
CA ILE A 556 2.55 -13.71 19.24
C ILE A 556 3.34 -14.64 18.30
N GLU A 557 3.04 -15.93 18.37
CA GLU A 557 3.53 -16.90 17.40
C GLU A 557 2.59 -16.89 16.19
N VAL A 558 3.09 -16.38 15.05
CA VAL A 558 2.32 -16.27 13.80
C VAL A 558 2.19 -17.61 13.09
N LEU A 559 3.30 -18.33 13.01
CA LEU A 559 3.43 -19.69 12.51
C LEU A 559 4.37 -20.46 13.45
N PRO A 560 4.35 -21.80 13.46
CA PRO A 560 5.27 -22.57 14.29
C PRO A 560 6.73 -22.11 14.13
N GLY A 561 7.30 -21.58 15.21
CA GLY A 561 8.67 -21.04 15.25
C GLY A 561 8.86 -19.65 14.63
N LEU A 562 7.80 -18.99 14.14
CA LEU A 562 7.85 -17.63 13.61
C LEU A 562 7.07 -16.68 14.51
N MET A 563 7.78 -15.81 15.19
CA MET A 563 7.18 -14.78 16.05
C MET A 563 6.87 -13.51 15.25
N ALA A 564 5.82 -12.79 15.65
CA ALA A 564 5.57 -11.44 15.14
C ALA A 564 6.71 -10.49 15.55
N ASN A 565 6.86 -9.40 14.82
CA ASN A 565 7.85 -8.36 15.09
C ASN A 565 7.13 -7.09 15.58
N GLY A 566 7.04 -6.93 16.89
CA GLY A 566 6.32 -5.81 17.50
C GLY A 566 6.99 -4.46 17.26
N GLU A 567 8.30 -4.41 17.05
CA GLU A 567 9.01 -3.18 16.64
C GLU A 567 8.66 -2.78 15.21
N LEU A 568 8.62 -3.75 14.28
CA LEU A 568 8.24 -3.49 12.90
C LEU A 568 6.79 -2.99 12.81
N THR A 569 5.89 -3.61 13.57
CA THR A 569 4.45 -3.34 13.47
C THR A 569 3.94 -2.28 14.46
N LEU A 570 4.82 -1.61 15.20
CA LEU A 570 4.45 -0.69 16.28
C LEU A 570 3.52 0.43 15.82
N GLY A 571 3.87 1.15 14.76
CA GLY A 571 3.07 2.28 14.27
C GLY A 571 1.66 1.86 13.87
N GLU A 572 1.55 0.76 13.14
CA GLU A 572 0.27 0.19 12.72
C GLU A 572 -0.58 -0.29 13.91
N ASN A 573 0.05 -0.93 14.89
CA ASN A 573 -0.66 -1.37 16.09
C ASN A 573 -1.12 -0.19 16.95
N ILE A 574 -0.35 0.90 17.04
CA ILE A 574 -0.76 2.15 17.69
C ILE A 574 -1.92 2.79 16.92
N ALA A 575 -1.87 2.80 15.58
CA ALA A 575 -2.90 3.37 14.73
C ALA A 575 -4.22 2.59 14.84
N ASP A 576 -4.18 1.25 14.90
CA ASP A 576 -5.36 0.41 15.14
C ASP A 576 -5.98 0.68 16.52
N HIS A 577 -5.15 0.71 17.56
CA HIS A 577 -5.61 0.99 18.92
C HIS A 577 -6.23 2.39 19.04
N GLY A 578 -5.53 3.43 18.52
CA GLY A 578 -6.02 4.80 18.51
C GLY A 578 -7.28 4.95 17.66
N GLY A 579 -7.29 4.34 16.47
CA GLY A 579 -8.43 4.32 15.56
C GLY A 579 -9.69 3.76 16.21
N LEU A 580 -9.58 2.63 16.91
CA LEU A 580 -10.68 2.04 17.70
C LEU A 580 -11.21 2.98 18.78
N GLN A 581 -10.32 3.59 19.56
CA GLN A 581 -10.68 4.50 20.64
C GLN A 581 -11.35 5.77 20.11
N VAL A 582 -10.79 6.38 19.07
CA VAL A 582 -11.29 7.61 18.46
C VAL A 582 -12.64 7.38 17.78
N ALA A 583 -12.77 6.29 17.02
CA ALA A 583 -14.01 5.96 16.32
C ALA A 583 -15.13 5.59 17.32
N TYR A 584 -14.80 4.90 18.40
CA TYR A 584 -15.77 4.60 19.45
C TYR A 584 -16.27 5.88 20.15
N GLN A 585 -15.36 6.81 20.47
CA GLN A 585 -15.74 8.12 21.01
C GLN A 585 -16.64 8.89 20.04
N ALA A 586 -16.29 8.95 18.75
CA ALA A 586 -17.08 9.61 17.72
C ALA A 586 -18.47 8.97 17.57
N PHE A 587 -18.54 7.65 17.60
CA PHE A 587 -19.78 6.88 17.61
C PHE A 587 -20.68 7.26 18.79
N LYS A 588 -20.11 7.29 20.01
CA LYS A 588 -20.87 7.68 21.21
C LYS A 588 -21.34 9.14 21.14
N ASN A 589 -20.51 10.04 20.60
CA ASN A 589 -20.89 11.44 20.40
C ASN A 589 -22.05 11.56 19.39
N ALA A 590 -21.98 10.85 18.27
CA ALA A 590 -23.01 10.90 17.21
C ALA A 590 -24.37 10.32 17.65
N THR A 591 -24.38 9.35 18.55
CA THR A 591 -25.58 8.65 18.98
C THR A 591 -26.11 9.10 20.36
N LYS A 592 -25.49 10.10 20.98
CA LYS A 592 -25.82 10.57 22.32
C LYS A 592 -27.26 11.03 22.44
N ASP A 593 -27.73 11.84 21.50
CA ASP A 593 -29.07 12.44 21.53
C ASP A 593 -30.15 11.59 20.83
N ALA A 594 -29.70 10.58 20.05
CA ALA A 594 -30.55 9.62 19.35
C ALA A 594 -29.96 8.20 19.47
N PRO A 595 -30.07 7.55 20.63
CA PRO A 595 -29.52 6.22 20.85
C PRO A 595 -30.08 5.20 19.86
N LEU A 596 -29.18 4.35 19.30
CA LEU A 596 -29.57 3.29 18.40
C LEU A 596 -30.23 2.13 19.16
N ALA A 597 -31.16 1.45 18.51
CA ALA A 597 -31.77 0.24 19.03
C ALA A 597 -30.89 -1.00 18.80
N ASP A 598 -31.16 -2.06 19.56
CA ASP A 598 -30.66 -3.39 19.27
C ASP A 598 -31.23 -3.89 17.95
N VAL A 599 -30.40 -4.44 17.08
CA VAL A 599 -30.76 -4.98 15.78
C VAL A 599 -30.06 -6.32 15.59
N ASP A 600 -30.73 -7.30 15.01
CA ASP A 600 -30.21 -8.64 14.71
C ASP A 600 -29.65 -9.36 15.94
N GLY A 601 -30.15 -9.03 17.14
CA GLY A 601 -29.69 -9.62 18.41
C GLY A 601 -28.43 -9.02 18.99
N PHE A 602 -27.93 -7.91 18.43
CA PHE A 602 -26.73 -7.21 18.88
C PHE A 602 -27.03 -5.77 19.32
N THR A 603 -26.39 -5.35 20.41
CA THR A 603 -26.37 -3.96 20.83
C THR A 603 -25.60 -3.09 19.82
N PRO A 604 -25.78 -1.78 19.82
CA PRO A 604 -24.99 -0.89 18.97
C PRO A 604 -23.46 -1.04 19.18
N GLU A 605 -23.03 -1.18 20.43
CA GLU A 605 -21.61 -1.38 20.75
C GLU A 605 -21.08 -2.71 20.21
N GLN A 606 -21.86 -3.79 20.31
CA GLN A 606 -21.47 -5.07 19.71
C GLN A 606 -21.34 -4.98 18.19
N ARG A 607 -22.28 -4.30 17.53
CA ARG A 607 -22.21 -4.07 16.08
C ARG A 607 -20.98 -3.26 15.66
N PHE A 608 -20.59 -2.26 16.46
CA PHE A 608 -19.36 -1.50 16.23
C PHE A 608 -18.13 -2.41 16.17
N PHE A 609 -17.93 -3.27 17.17
CA PHE A 609 -16.77 -4.18 17.20
C PHE A 609 -16.85 -5.31 16.17
N LEU A 610 -18.05 -5.78 15.85
CA LEU A 610 -18.24 -6.76 14.76
C LEU A 610 -17.92 -6.14 13.39
N ALA A 611 -18.32 -4.90 13.14
CA ALA A 611 -17.99 -4.17 11.92
C ALA A 611 -16.47 -4.00 11.79
N TYR A 612 -15.79 -3.57 12.87
CA TYR A 612 -14.33 -3.49 12.91
C TYR A 612 -13.68 -4.82 12.56
N SER A 613 -14.10 -5.89 13.21
CA SER A 613 -13.51 -7.20 12.95
C SER A 613 -13.72 -7.65 11.50
N GLY A 614 -14.89 -7.36 10.94
CA GLY A 614 -15.26 -7.71 9.57
C GLY A 614 -14.36 -7.08 8.50
N VAL A 615 -13.79 -5.88 8.75
CA VAL A 615 -12.85 -5.26 7.79
C VAL A 615 -11.51 -6.03 7.70
N TRP A 616 -11.18 -6.82 8.71
CA TRP A 616 -9.95 -7.63 8.74
C TRP A 616 -10.17 -9.11 8.40
N ALA A 617 -11.41 -9.51 8.10
CA ALA A 617 -11.72 -10.89 7.72
C ALA A 617 -10.89 -11.33 6.52
N GLY A 618 -10.28 -12.52 6.59
CA GLY A 618 -9.49 -13.06 5.49
C GLY A 618 -8.76 -14.34 5.81
N ASN A 619 -8.39 -15.03 4.74
CA ASN A 619 -7.55 -16.21 4.73
C ASN A 619 -6.18 -15.87 4.13
N ILE A 620 -5.11 -16.50 4.60
CA ILE A 620 -3.73 -16.29 4.16
C ILE A 620 -2.97 -17.62 4.14
N ARG A 621 -2.07 -17.82 3.17
CA ARG A 621 -1.16 -18.97 3.12
C ARG A 621 0.06 -18.73 4.00
N ASP A 622 0.64 -19.81 4.51
CA ASP A 622 1.79 -19.75 5.43
C ASP A 622 2.99 -19.03 4.78
N GLU A 623 3.23 -19.25 3.49
CA GLU A 623 4.31 -18.58 2.75
C GLU A 623 4.11 -17.06 2.75
N GLN A 624 2.90 -16.59 2.46
CA GLN A 624 2.59 -15.16 2.45
C GLN A 624 2.61 -14.56 3.85
N ALA A 625 2.15 -15.30 4.85
CA ALA A 625 2.24 -14.88 6.25
C ALA A 625 3.70 -14.69 6.68
N ARG A 626 4.59 -15.57 6.23
CA ARG A 626 6.04 -15.47 6.47
C ARG A 626 6.65 -14.21 5.82
N VAL A 627 6.29 -13.94 4.56
CA VAL A 627 6.75 -12.72 3.86
C VAL A 627 6.31 -11.48 4.64
N TYR A 628 5.03 -11.38 4.98
CA TYR A 628 4.49 -10.22 5.70
C TYR A 628 5.12 -10.04 7.09
N THR A 629 5.33 -11.12 7.83
CA THR A 629 5.97 -11.01 9.16
C THR A 629 7.40 -10.45 9.10
N LYS A 630 8.11 -10.64 7.96
CA LYS A 630 9.48 -10.13 7.78
C LYS A 630 9.53 -8.69 7.23
N SER A 631 8.57 -8.30 6.39
CA SER A 631 8.68 -7.07 5.58
C SER A 631 7.54 -6.06 5.76
N ASP A 632 6.35 -6.50 6.18
CA ASP A 632 5.16 -5.65 6.25
C ASP A 632 5.03 -5.00 7.63
N PRO A 633 4.88 -3.66 7.73
CA PRO A 633 4.65 -3.01 9.02
C PRO A 633 3.27 -3.32 9.63
N HIS A 634 2.36 -3.95 8.87
CA HIS A 634 1.05 -4.34 9.38
C HIS A 634 1.07 -5.71 10.05
N SER A 635 0.43 -5.84 11.20
CA SER A 635 0.08 -7.14 11.77
C SER A 635 -0.91 -7.88 10.87
N LEU A 636 -0.88 -9.22 10.83
CA LEU A 636 -1.87 -9.99 10.08
C LEU A 636 -3.29 -9.75 10.61
N GLY A 637 -4.31 -9.86 9.75
CA GLY A 637 -5.70 -9.51 10.07
C GLY A 637 -6.22 -10.11 11.38
N ARG A 638 -5.89 -11.38 11.67
CA ARG A 638 -6.22 -12.01 12.95
C ARG A 638 -5.68 -11.23 14.14
N TRP A 639 -4.47 -10.72 14.05
CA TRP A 639 -3.81 -10.01 15.14
C TRP A 639 -4.17 -8.53 15.22
N ARG A 640 -4.66 -7.96 14.12
CA ARG A 640 -5.31 -6.63 14.14
C ARG A 640 -6.63 -6.67 14.92
N VAL A 641 -7.28 -7.83 15.04
CA VAL A 641 -8.48 -8.04 15.87
C VAL A 641 -8.11 -8.55 17.25
N ASN A 642 -7.54 -9.76 17.35
CA ASN A 642 -7.23 -10.40 18.64
C ASN A 642 -6.06 -9.73 19.38
N GLY A 643 -5.26 -8.91 18.73
CA GLY A 643 -4.18 -8.13 19.35
C GLY A 643 -4.61 -6.72 19.76
N ALA A 644 -5.57 -6.10 19.08
CA ALA A 644 -6.02 -4.74 19.38
C ALA A 644 -7.18 -4.71 20.40
N LEU A 645 -8.23 -5.51 20.19
CA LEU A 645 -9.44 -5.48 21.03
C LEU A 645 -9.19 -5.76 22.52
N PRO A 646 -8.28 -6.66 22.92
CA PRO A 646 -7.97 -6.88 24.34
C PRO A 646 -7.40 -5.66 25.07
N HIS A 647 -7.02 -4.61 24.37
CA HIS A 647 -6.60 -3.34 24.96
C HIS A 647 -7.74 -2.30 25.07
N ILE A 648 -8.97 -2.62 24.63
CA ILE A 648 -10.11 -1.69 24.53
C ILE A 648 -11.15 -2.02 25.61
N ASN A 649 -11.28 -1.17 26.62
CA ASN A 649 -12.19 -1.41 27.76
C ASN A 649 -13.64 -1.64 27.30
N ALA A 650 -14.16 -0.84 26.38
CA ALA A 650 -15.53 -0.94 25.87
C ALA A 650 -15.83 -2.29 25.20
N TRP A 651 -14.82 -3.00 24.68
CA TRP A 651 -15.00 -4.33 24.11
C TRP A 651 -15.33 -5.37 25.20
N TYR A 652 -14.68 -5.27 26.36
CA TYR A 652 -14.98 -6.13 27.52
C TYR A 652 -16.43 -5.98 27.95
N ASP A 653 -16.90 -4.74 28.08
CA ASP A 653 -18.27 -4.43 28.48
C ASP A 653 -19.28 -4.94 27.44
N ALA A 654 -19.01 -4.73 26.15
CA ALA A 654 -19.90 -5.14 25.06
C ALA A 654 -20.09 -6.66 24.98
N PHE A 655 -19.06 -7.44 25.23
CA PHE A 655 -19.09 -8.89 25.06
C PHE A 655 -19.03 -9.70 26.37
N GLY A 656 -18.94 -9.04 27.52
CA GLY A 656 -18.87 -9.69 28.83
C GLY A 656 -17.63 -10.55 29.01
N ILE A 657 -16.47 -10.05 28.50
CA ILE A 657 -15.19 -10.75 28.64
C ILE A 657 -14.67 -10.60 30.08
N THR A 658 -14.20 -11.67 30.65
CA THR A 658 -13.81 -11.76 32.08
C THR A 658 -12.41 -12.35 32.22
N GLU A 659 -11.87 -12.35 33.47
CA GLU A 659 -10.55 -12.90 33.78
C GLU A 659 -10.37 -14.40 33.44
N SER A 660 -11.47 -15.12 33.24
CA SER A 660 -11.44 -16.53 32.84
C SER A 660 -11.23 -16.73 31.33
N ASP A 661 -11.32 -15.66 30.55
CA ASP A 661 -11.21 -15.73 29.11
C ASP A 661 -9.75 -15.61 28.65
N PRO A 662 -9.29 -16.42 27.65
CA PRO A 662 -7.91 -16.39 27.18
C PRO A 662 -7.44 -15.05 26.60
N LEU A 663 -8.34 -14.24 26.03
CA LEU A 663 -8.02 -12.91 25.50
C LEU A 663 -8.05 -11.81 26.58
N TYR A 664 -8.32 -12.16 27.85
CA TYR A 664 -8.34 -11.17 28.91
C TYR A 664 -6.94 -10.64 29.21
N ILE A 665 -6.84 -9.32 29.27
CA ILE A 665 -5.67 -8.59 29.76
C ILE A 665 -6.11 -7.76 30.95
N ALA A 666 -5.42 -7.89 32.10
CA ALA A 666 -5.70 -7.09 33.28
C ALA A 666 -5.57 -5.59 32.94
N PRO A 667 -6.45 -4.72 33.47
CA PRO A 667 -6.50 -3.30 33.09
C PRO A 667 -5.16 -2.57 33.15
N GLU A 668 -4.34 -2.86 34.15
CA GLU A 668 -3.01 -2.28 34.33
C GLU A 668 -1.97 -2.70 33.28
N ASN A 669 -2.24 -3.79 32.55
CA ASN A 669 -1.38 -4.32 31.48
C ASN A 669 -1.88 -3.96 30.08
N ARG A 670 -3.00 -3.26 29.97
CA ARG A 670 -3.52 -2.80 28.68
C ARG A 670 -2.71 -1.63 28.16
N ALA A 671 -2.43 -1.62 26.87
CA ALA A 671 -1.88 -0.45 26.22
C ALA A 671 -2.90 0.72 26.35
N SER A 672 -2.41 1.87 26.76
CA SER A 672 -3.22 3.09 26.91
C SER A 672 -2.43 4.27 26.41
N ILE A 673 -2.51 4.53 25.10
CA ILE A 673 -1.76 5.59 24.43
C ILE A 673 -2.71 6.75 24.10
N TRP A 674 -3.75 6.51 23.30
CA TRP A 674 -4.74 7.50 22.85
C TRP A 674 -6.14 7.30 23.41
#